data_71e40c5ba013c5305ac41994b1ab3e5e
#
_entry.id   71e40c5ba013c5305ac41994b1ab3e5e
#
_cell.length_a   1.000
_cell.length_b   1.000
_cell.length_c   1.000
_cell.angle_alpha   90.00
_cell.angle_beta   90.00
_cell.angle_gamma   90.00
#
_symmetry.space_group_name_H-M   'P 1'
#
loop_
_entity.id
_entity.type
_entity.pdbx_description
1 polymer ?
#
loop_
_entity_poly.entity_id
_entity_poly.type
_entity_poly.pdbx_seq_one_letter_code
_entity_poly.pdbx_strand_id
1 'polypeptide(L)'
;MIKHCLKIAIRNLVKYKVQSAVSILGLAVGFVCFSLSLYWIHYEMTYDHFRQDADRIYMVRTNDEYTEGKISTRVPYSLAAYLAQHFPDIAVAAPFHLISERISVNDKYQDAVFSSADSAWMNLMDIRIIKGNRNFMLPKDNAEIAITEEAAKKWFRTEDPIGKEVKMLRRTKKICAIVQAENRHTNFPFDFIGNPELGKTWWYITWSILIKVKPDTDIEELESKINANLPAELKQVTLTRKTGIERIILTPLSKLHYAKDFRDDKEAGITFQYIIYFSIAGILIITCALINYLTLFINRMRVRQREMALRMIHGANIRSLVSLLTVEFLLLLACAVTTGFLLIEICFPSFIELTGIDTAKSSLYGEAFLFIGLISLIILTAIIGLLYILYHRSLHLSLRYNTGRSTGTQLRRGSIVLQLFVCLSFIGCTVLINQQLDYLRHRDLGLKIKNRGSFSVMGDMDYTPLIRKIKELPMITEVMQPDYYPIVSQLTAIGQFDNWEGLDIPIDTPVPVKLFLGKEDFFRFYDITLLAGEWLDDLSTYEDIIINESLARRMGWSPQEAIGKHIIQSYITYTIVGVVKDCHYGAPTLPIPHTGFLVGEQMGLMQRSAGILFKYKEGTWNECRKALEHLNQTECSPENILRLNSEEEVYNNYLRSEEMLTRLLSFASLVCILTAMFGIYSLVTLTCEQRRKEIAIRKVNGATVWSILYLFFREYLIMLCIAALFAFPITYVIIKQWILNYVRQVSISPLPFILILIGLALTVIAGISWRVWKAANENPAEVIKNE
;
A
#
# COMPACT_ATOMS: atom_id res chain seq x y z
N MET A 1 47.51 -21.08 10.45
CA MET A 1 47.18 -20.49 9.14
C MET A 1 46.03 -19.44 9.24
N ILE A 2 44.89 -19.76 9.80
CA ILE A 2 43.72 -18.84 9.90
C ILE A 2 44.05 -17.56 10.69
N LYS A 3 44.70 -17.65 11.87
CA LYS A 3 45.12 -16.46 12.67
C LYS A 3 46.01 -15.51 11.87
N HIS A 4 46.91 -16.04 11.04
CA HIS A 4 47.80 -15.24 10.18
C HIS A 4 46.99 -14.57 9.05
N CYS A 5 46.11 -15.30 8.39
CA CYS A 5 45.20 -14.73 7.37
C CYS A 5 44.32 -13.62 7.95
N LEU A 6 43.74 -13.81 9.15
CA LEU A 6 42.91 -12.82 9.83
C LEU A 6 43.71 -11.53 10.15
N LYS A 7 44.94 -11.66 10.70
CA LYS A 7 45.80 -10.50 10.98
C LYS A 7 46.13 -9.70 9.71
N ILE A 8 46.38 -10.39 8.59
CA ILE A 8 46.60 -9.73 7.30
C ILE A 8 45.33 -9.07 6.79
N ALA A 9 44.17 -9.75 6.91
CA ALA A 9 42.88 -9.21 6.50
C ALA A 9 42.53 -7.92 7.25
N ILE A 10 42.66 -7.90 8.59
CA ILE A 10 42.41 -6.70 9.42
C ILE A 10 43.36 -5.55 9.00
N ARG A 11 44.66 -5.84 8.82
CA ARG A 11 45.63 -4.84 8.41
C ARG A 11 45.29 -4.23 7.02
N ASN A 12 44.79 -5.06 6.10
CA ASN A 12 44.35 -4.62 4.78
C ASN A 12 43.08 -3.76 4.85
N LEU A 13 42.13 -4.11 5.71
CA LEU A 13 40.95 -3.30 5.94
C LEU A 13 41.28 -1.88 6.42
N VAL A 14 42.23 -1.81 7.38
CA VAL A 14 42.69 -0.52 7.92
C VAL A 14 43.55 0.26 6.91
N LYS A 15 44.39 -0.42 6.12
CA LYS A 15 45.17 0.21 5.04
C LYS A 15 44.28 0.85 3.97
N TYR A 16 43.19 0.20 3.56
CA TYR A 16 42.24 0.66 2.54
C TYR A 16 40.92 1.11 3.17
N LYS A 17 40.98 1.87 4.28
CA LYS A 17 39.85 2.23 5.13
C LYS A 17 38.62 2.79 4.38
N VAL A 18 38.84 3.71 3.45
CA VAL A 18 37.75 4.35 2.68
C VAL A 18 37.05 3.34 1.79
N GLN A 19 37.80 2.54 1.03
CA GLN A 19 37.20 1.52 0.15
C GLN A 19 36.49 0.41 0.96
N SER A 20 37.03 0.03 2.12
CA SER A 20 36.42 -0.94 3.02
C SER A 20 35.13 -0.40 3.62
N ALA A 21 35.10 0.84 4.10
CA ALA A 21 33.93 1.50 4.61
C ALA A 21 32.80 1.60 3.55
N VAL A 22 33.15 2.04 2.33
CA VAL A 22 32.21 2.12 1.21
C VAL A 22 31.66 0.74 0.84
N SER A 23 32.49 -0.31 0.84
CA SER A 23 32.05 -1.67 0.56
C SER A 23 31.12 -2.21 1.66
N ILE A 24 31.44 -1.99 2.94
CA ILE A 24 30.64 -2.40 4.08
C ILE A 24 29.28 -1.68 4.06
N LEU A 25 29.29 -0.35 3.94
CA LEU A 25 28.05 0.45 3.93
C LEU A 25 27.19 0.14 2.72
N GLY A 26 27.78 0.05 1.53
CA GLY A 26 27.02 -0.27 0.31
C GLY A 26 26.34 -1.64 0.37
N LEU A 27 27.03 -2.65 0.88
CA LEU A 27 26.48 -4.00 1.04
C LEU A 27 25.47 -4.07 2.19
N ALA A 28 25.74 -3.40 3.33
CA ALA A 28 24.82 -3.32 4.46
C ALA A 28 23.49 -2.69 4.07
N VAL A 29 23.51 -1.56 3.36
CA VAL A 29 22.30 -0.90 2.86
C VAL A 29 21.55 -1.81 1.87
N GLY A 30 22.25 -2.52 0.98
CA GLY A 30 21.65 -3.52 0.11
C GLY A 30 20.95 -4.63 0.88
N PHE A 31 21.57 -5.16 1.93
CA PHE A 31 20.98 -6.18 2.80
C PHE A 31 19.72 -5.68 3.52
N VAL A 32 19.73 -4.46 4.06
CA VAL A 32 18.57 -3.84 4.71
C VAL A 32 17.40 -3.73 3.74
N CYS A 33 17.62 -3.09 2.61
CA CYS A 33 16.55 -2.89 1.63
C CYS A 33 15.97 -4.22 1.12
N PHE A 34 16.85 -5.17 0.80
CA PHE A 34 16.42 -6.48 0.34
C PHE A 34 15.64 -7.26 1.42
N SER A 35 16.16 -7.29 2.66
CA SER A 35 15.49 -8.01 3.75
C SER A 35 14.15 -7.40 4.13
N LEU A 36 14.05 -6.08 4.23
CA LEU A 36 12.80 -5.39 4.52
C LEU A 36 11.78 -5.58 3.39
N SER A 37 12.22 -5.52 2.13
CA SER A 37 11.35 -5.76 0.97
C SER A 37 10.83 -7.21 0.97
N LEU A 38 11.69 -8.20 1.14
CA LEU A 38 11.28 -9.61 1.19
C LEU A 38 10.39 -9.92 2.37
N TYR A 39 10.69 -9.34 3.55
CA TYR A 39 9.86 -9.50 4.72
C TYR A 39 8.44 -8.97 4.47
N TRP A 40 8.33 -7.76 3.89
CA TRP A 40 7.04 -7.19 3.55
C TRP A 40 6.27 -8.04 2.53
N ILE A 41 6.96 -8.49 1.46
CA ILE A 41 6.37 -9.38 0.44
C ILE A 41 5.88 -10.68 1.07
N HIS A 42 6.72 -11.32 1.91
CA HIS A 42 6.36 -12.56 2.59
C HIS A 42 5.17 -12.35 3.52
N TYR A 43 5.16 -11.25 4.27
CA TYR A 43 4.04 -10.87 5.13
C TYR A 43 2.75 -10.72 4.32
N GLU A 44 2.76 -9.94 3.24
CA GLU A 44 1.58 -9.73 2.39
C GLU A 44 1.09 -11.02 1.71
N MET A 45 2.00 -11.89 1.29
CA MET A 45 1.65 -13.14 0.59
C MET A 45 1.19 -14.27 1.52
N THR A 46 1.40 -14.15 2.82
CA THR A 46 1.11 -15.23 3.78
C THR A 46 -0.08 -14.93 4.71
N TYR A 47 -0.90 -13.94 4.37
CA TYR A 47 -2.16 -13.69 5.10
C TYR A 47 -3.02 -14.95 5.19
N ASP A 48 -3.50 -15.25 6.41
CA ASP A 48 -4.35 -16.42 6.74
C ASP A 48 -3.74 -17.80 6.43
N HIS A 49 -2.46 -17.89 5.97
CA HIS A 49 -1.79 -19.18 5.69
C HIS A 49 -1.50 -20.03 6.95
N PHE A 50 -1.51 -19.42 8.14
CA PHE A 50 -1.31 -20.15 9.39
C PHE A 50 -2.51 -21.05 9.77
N ARG A 51 -3.66 -20.89 9.08
CA ARG A 51 -4.86 -21.67 9.36
C ARG A 51 -4.76 -23.08 8.82
N GLN A 52 -5.29 -24.04 9.59
CA GLN A 52 -5.43 -25.41 9.11
C GLN A 52 -6.34 -25.43 7.87
N ASP A 53 -5.87 -26.12 6.82
CA ASP A 53 -6.60 -26.24 5.57
C ASP A 53 -6.91 -24.93 4.84
N ALA A 54 -6.10 -23.90 5.00
CA ALA A 54 -6.28 -22.60 4.33
C ALA A 54 -6.49 -22.73 2.82
N ASP A 55 -5.83 -23.71 2.18
CA ASP A 55 -5.96 -23.99 0.75
C ASP A 55 -7.33 -24.55 0.33
N ARG A 56 -8.14 -25.02 1.31
CA ARG A 56 -9.49 -25.54 1.09
C ARG A 56 -10.58 -24.57 1.53
N ILE A 57 -10.22 -23.38 1.97
CA ILE A 57 -11.15 -22.34 2.40
C ILE A 57 -11.33 -21.31 1.30
N TYR A 58 -12.57 -21.01 0.96
CA TYR A 58 -12.94 -20.07 -0.09
C TYR A 58 -13.95 -19.06 0.42
N MET A 59 -13.79 -17.81 -0.01
CA MET A 59 -14.77 -16.75 0.17
C MET A 59 -15.82 -16.84 -0.92
N VAL A 60 -17.09 -16.85 -0.52
CA VAL A 60 -18.23 -16.74 -1.44
C VAL A 60 -18.36 -15.27 -1.81
N ARG A 61 -18.21 -14.97 -3.09
CA ARG A 61 -18.34 -13.62 -3.65
C ARG A 61 -19.39 -13.61 -4.73
N THR A 62 -20.01 -12.47 -4.93
CA THR A 62 -21.09 -12.32 -5.90
C THR A 62 -20.73 -11.27 -6.93
N ASN A 63 -21.12 -11.53 -8.17
CA ASN A 63 -21.18 -10.48 -9.16
C ASN A 63 -22.53 -9.80 -9.01
N ASP A 64 -22.52 -8.59 -8.48
CA ASP A 64 -23.72 -7.77 -8.30
C ASP A 64 -23.61 -6.58 -9.25
N GLU A 65 -24.60 -6.38 -10.11
CA GLU A 65 -24.65 -5.23 -11.01
C GLU A 65 -24.63 -3.89 -10.27
N TYR A 66 -25.00 -3.87 -8.97
CA TYR A 66 -24.90 -2.67 -8.12
C TYR A 66 -23.50 -2.12 -7.95
N THR A 67 -22.51 -2.97 -8.12
CA THR A 67 -21.10 -2.61 -7.93
C THR A 67 -20.41 -2.25 -9.23
N GLU A 68 -21.15 -1.93 -10.29
CA GLU A 68 -20.59 -1.57 -11.60
C GLU A 68 -19.61 -2.63 -12.14
N GLY A 69 -19.99 -3.92 -12.00
CA GLY A 69 -19.14 -5.05 -12.40
C GLY A 69 -18.07 -5.42 -11.38
N LYS A 70 -18.06 -4.83 -10.20
CA LYS A 70 -17.21 -5.26 -9.09
C LYS A 70 -17.81 -6.45 -8.38
N ILE A 71 -16.93 -7.27 -7.84
CA ILE A 71 -17.30 -8.48 -7.11
C ILE A 71 -17.52 -8.10 -5.64
N SER A 72 -18.74 -8.33 -5.10
CA SER A 72 -19.07 -8.08 -3.70
C SER A 72 -18.83 -9.33 -2.83
N THR A 73 -18.51 -9.13 -1.55
CA THR A 73 -18.49 -10.19 -0.54
C THR A 73 -19.80 -10.29 0.23
N ARG A 74 -20.75 -9.41 -0.04
CA ARG A 74 -22.01 -9.34 0.66
C ARG A 74 -23.01 -10.32 0.08
N VAL A 75 -23.53 -11.17 0.93
CA VAL A 75 -24.49 -12.24 0.60
C VAL A 75 -25.56 -12.36 1.69
N PRO A 76 -26.72 -12.99 1.40
CA PRO A 76 -27.69 -13.31 2.44
C PRO A 76 -27.17 -14.38 3.41
N TYR A 77 -27.56 -14.28 4.69
CA TYR A 77 -27.21 -15.28 5.70
C TYR A 77 -27.67 -16.70 5.32
N SER A 78 -28.91 -16.82 4.81
CA SER A 78 -29.53 -18.10 4.46
C SER A 78 -28.79 -18.87 3.34
N LEU A 79 -27.96 -18.17 2.55
CA LEU A 79 -27.16 -18.80 1.50
C LEU A 79 -26.16 -19.81 2.08
N ALA A 80 -25.62 -19.58 3.29
CA ALA A 80 -24.69 -20.53 3.90
C ALA A 80 -25.32 -21.90 4.14
N ALA A 81 -26.56 -21.92 4.71
CA ALA A 81 -27.29 -23.15 4.91
C ALA A 81 -27.66 -23.84 3.61
N TYR A 82 -28.06 -23.07 2.60
CA TYR A 82 -28.37 -23.59 1.27
C TYR A 82 -27.16 -24.28 0.64
N LEU A 83 -25.99 -23.64 0.65
CA LEU A 83 -24.75 -24.18 0.11
C LEU A 83 -24.34 -25.48 0.80
N ALA A 84 -24.40 -25.54 2.13
CA ALA A 84 -24.04 -26.73 2.90
C ALA A 84 -25.00 -27.91 2.67
N GLN A 85 -26.29 -27.65 2.41
CA GLN A 85 -27.30 -28.70 2.22
C GLN A 85 -27.33 -29.24 0.78
N HIS A 86 -27.11 -28.40 -0.23
CA HIS A 86 -27.31 -28.79 -1.63
C HIS A 86 -26.01 -29.22 -2.34
N PHE A 87 -24.85 -28.89 -1.80
CA PHE A 87 -23.57 -29.20 -2.43
C PHE A 87 -22.72 -30.09 -1.50
N PRO A 88 -22.68 -31.42 -1.73
CA PRO A 88 -21.97 -32.36 -0.86
C PRO A 88 -20.46 -32.13 -0.79
N ASP A 89 -19.89 -31.43 -1.78
CA ASP A 89 -18.46 -31.06 -1.82
C ASP A 89 -18.10 -29.98 -0.81
N ILE A 90 -19.09 -29.26 -0.27
CA ILE A 90 -18.92 -28.26 0.79
C ILE A 90 -19.00 -28.96 2.14
N ALA A 91 -17.89 -28.96 2.87
CA ALA A 91 -17.83 -29.56 4.19
C ALA A 91 -18.42 -28.63 5.27
N VAL A 92 -18.18 -27.33 5.16
CA VAL A 92 -18.67 -26.31 6.10
C VAL A 92 -18.96 -25.03 5.33
N ALA A 93 -20.08 -24.37 5.64
CA ALA A 93 -20.36 -22.99 5.20
C ALA A 93 -20.58 -22.13 6.45
N ALA A 94 -19.77 -21.09 6.59
CA ALA A 94 -19.67 -20.29 7.81
C ALA A 94 -20.00 -18.82 7.51
N PRO A 95 -21.23 -18.36 7.84
CA PRO A 95 -21.60 -16.96 7.70
C PRO A 95 -21.00 -16.14 8.84
N PHE A 96 -20.56 -14.93 8.51
CA PHE A 96 -20.04 -13.95 9.46
C PHE A 96 -20.30 -12.52 8.99
N HIS A 97 -20.29 -11.58 9.93
CA HIS A 97 -20.42 -10.16 9.64
C HIS A 97 -19.50 -9.38 10.58
N LEU A 98 -18.53 -8.66 10.02
CA LEU A 98 -17.60 -7.79 10.77
C LEU A 98 -18.11 -6.36 10.73
N ILE A 99 -18.34 -5.78 11.90
CA ILE A 99 -18.80 -4.41 12.05
C ILE A 99 -17.79 -3.65 12.91
N SER A 100 -17.31 -2.52 12.42
CA SER A 100 -16.53 -1.58 13.25
C SER A 100 -17.50 -0.69 14.00
N GLU A 101 -17.57 -0.85 15.31
CA GLU A 101 -18.44 -0.08 16.19
C GLU A 101 -17.62 0.68 17.24
N ARG A 102 -18.15 1.82 17.67
CA ARG A 102 -17.60 2.53 18.80
C ARG A 102 -18.21 1.97 20.08
N ILE A 103 -17.35 1.53 20.99
CA ILE A 103 -17.77 0.90 22.24
C ILE A 103 -17.25 1.67 23.44
N SER A 104 -17.93 1.52 24.57
CA SER A 104 -17.47 2.03 25.86
C SER A 104 -17.18 0.90 26.83
N VAL A 105 -15.98 0.94 27.38
CA VAL A 105 -15.53 0.06 28.45
C VAL A 105 -14.97 0.92 29.57
N ASN A 106 -15.52 0.83 30.79
CA ASN A 106 -15.11 1.66 31.95
C ASN A 106 -15.09 3.16 31.60
N ASP A 107 -16.15 3.64 30.96
CA ASP A 107 -16.34 5.03 30.48
C ASP A 107 -15.24 5.54 29.52
N LYS A 108 -14.46 4.64 28.93
CA LYS A 108 -13.53 4.96 27.87
C LYS A 108 -14.07 4.46 26.55
N TYR A 109 -14.05 5.36 25.56
CA TYR A 109 -14.58 5.09 24.22
C TYR A 109 -13.46 4.73 23.27
N GLN A 110 -13.68 3.69 22.49
CA GLN A 110 -12.71 3.23 21.49
C GLN A 110 -13.43 2.49 20.35
N ASP A 111 -12.88 2.60 19.15
CA ASP A 111 -13.37 1.81 18.02
C ASP A 111 -12.92 0.35 18.19
N ALA A 112 -13.85 -0.57 17.96
CA ALA A 112 -13.67 -2.00 18.06
C ALA A 112 -14.34 -2.73 16.90
N VAL A 113 -13.81 -3.85 16.51
CA VAL A 113 -14.42 -4.72 15.50
C VAL A 113 -15.20 -5.82 16.20
N PHE A 114 -16.49 -5.87 15.96
CA PHE A 114 -17.39 -6.92 16.43
C PHE A 114 -17.63 -7.93 15.30
N SER A 115 -17.43 -9.20 15.60
CA SER A 115 -17.76 -10.31 14.73
C SER A 115 -19.10 -10.92 15.14
N SER A 116 -20.13 -10.75 14.30
CA SER A 116 -21.35 -11.53 14.38
C SER A 116 -21.14 -12.82 13.60
N ALA A 117 -21.05 -13.95 14.28
CA ALA A 117 -20.76 -15.24 13.65
C ALA A 117 -21.34 -16.42 14.43
N ASP A 118 -21.42 -17.57 13.78
CA ASP A 118 -21.87 -18.82 14.38
C ASP A 118 -20.70 -19.73 14.78
N SER A 119 -21.02 -20.90 15.33
CA SER A 119 -20.02 -21.88 15.73
C SER A 119 -19.24 -22.47 14.55
N ALA A 120 -19.81 -22.48 13.34
CA ALA A 120 -19.12 -22.94 12.14
C ALA A 120 -17.95 -22.02 11.81
N TRP A 121 -18.17 -20.70 11.91
CA TRP A 121 -17.10 -19.70 11.70
C TRP A 121 -16.01 -19.78 12.77
N MET A 122 -16.39 -19.94 14.06
CA MET A 122 -15.40 -20.14 15.13
C MET A 122 -14.47 -21.34 14.86
N ASN A 123 -15.06 -22.47 14.46
CA ASN A 123 -14.29 -23.68 14.17
C ASN A 123 -13.40 -23.50 12.92
N LEU A 124 -13.95 -22.86 11.87
CA LEU A 124 -13.20 -22.59 10.63
C LEU A 124 -12.02 -21.65 10.86
N MET A 125 -12.17 -20.71 11.79
CA MET A 125 -11.16 -19.68 12.11
C MET A 125 -10.23 -20.09 13.27
N ASP A 126 -10.31 -21.35 13.74
CA ASP A 126 -9.50 -21.88 14.86
C ASP A 126 -9.60 -21.06 16.15
N ILE A 127 -10.78 -20.46 16.42
CA ILE A 127 -10.99 -19.63 17.60
C ILE A 127 -11.22 -20.53 18.81
N ARG A 128 -10.37 -20.43 19.83
CA ARG A 128 -10.38 -21.25 21.04
C ARG A 128 -10.79 -20.43 22.25
N ILE A 129 -11.64 -21.01 23.11
CA ILE A 129 -11.98 -20.38 24.39
C ILE A 129 -10.86 -20.67 25.38
N ILE A 130 -10.23 -19.61 25.89
CA ILE A 130 -9.18 -19.68 26.92
C ILE A 130 -9.81 -19.74 28.30
N LYS A 131 -10.85 -18.91 28.53
CA LYS A 131 -11.51 -18.77 29.83
C LYS A 131 -12.99 -18.44 29.64
N GLY A 132 -13.88 -18.93 30.49
CA GLY A 132 -15.30 -18.62 30.42
C GLY A 132 -16.13 -19.76 29.79
N ASN A 133 -17.26 -19.41 29.21
CA ASN A 133 -18.22 -20.38 28.67
C ASN A 133 -18.62 -20.02 27.23
N ARG A 134 -19.42 -20.87 26.58
CA ARG A 134 -19.92 -20.71 25.21
C ARG A 134 -21.26 -19.98 25.09
N ASN A 135 -21.75 -19.35 26.15
CA ASN A 135 -23.10 -18.73 26.15
C ASN A 135 -23.24 -17.65 25.08
N PHE A 136 -22.15 -16.95 24.72
CA PHE A 136 -22.13 -15.93 23.65
C PHE A 136 -22.54 -16.48 22.27
N MET A 137 -22.55 -17.80 22.06
CA MET A 137 -23.00 -18.47 20.85
C MET A 137 -24.46 -18.94 20.91
N LEU A 138 -25.11 -18.87 22.07
CA LEU A 138 -26.49 -19.29 22.20
C LEU A 138 -27.45 -18.25 21.60
N PRO A 139 -28.54 -18.70 20.93
CA PRO A 139 -29.52 -17.77 20.35
C PRO A 139 -30.35 -17.01 21.39
N LYS A 140 -30.35 -17.48 22.65
CA LYS A 140 -31.10 -16.83 23.73
C LYS A 140 -30.37 -15.59 24.21
N ASP A 141 -31.10 -14.51 24.17
CA ASP A 141 -30.80 -13.22 24.85
C ASP A 141 -29.68 -12.35 24.30
N ASN A 142 -28.91 -12.75 23.32
CA ASN A 142 -27.87 -11.97 22.64
C ASN A 142 -27.09 -10.95 23.52
N ALA A 143 -27.22 -11.09 24.87
CA ALA A 143 -26.64 -10.20 25.87
C ALA A 143 -25.19 -10.54 26.20
N GLU A 144 -24.71 -11.74 25.84
CA GLU A 144 -23.39 -12.21 26.14
C GLU A 144 -22.47 -12.21 24.90
N ILE A 145 -21.22 -11.81 25.12
CA ILE A 145 -20.18 -11.76 24.08
C ILE A 145 -18.87 -12.34 24.60
N ALA A 146 -17.98 -12.74 23.70
CA ALA A 146 -16.61 -13.06 24.02
C ALA A 146 -15.67 -11.94 23.54
N ILE A 147 -14.54 -11.77 24.24
CA ILE A 147 -13.49 -10.82 23.91
C ILE A 147 -12.22 -11.57 23.53
N THR A 148 -11.44 -11.06 22.58
CA THR A 148 -10.13 -11.65 22.28
C THR A 148 -9.12 -11.34 23.39
N GLU A 149 -8.11 -12.21 23.56
CA GLU A 149 -7.06 -12.00 24.56
C GLU A 149 -6.31 -10.67 24.36
N GLU A 150 -6.08 -10.27 23.11
CA GLU A 150 -5.42 -8.99 22.77
C GLU A 150 -6.28 -7.81 23.18
N ALA A 151 -7.56 -7.83 22.84
CA ALA A 151 -8.52 -6.80 23.23
C ALA A 151 -8.70 -6.75 24.76
N ALA A 152 -8.73 -7.89 25.43
CA ALA A 152 -8.78 -7.95 26.89
C ALA A 152 -7.57 -7.27 27.55
N LYS A 153 -6.36 -7.54 27.08
CA LYS A 153 -5.13 -6.87 27.53
C LYS A 153 -5.14 -5.37 27.25
N LYS A 154 -5.63 -4.96 26.08
CA LYS A 154 -5.71 -3.55 25.64
C LYS A 154 -6.64 -2.73 26.53
N TRP A 155 -7.81 -3.26 26.90
CA TRP A 155 -8.88 -2.50 27.54
C TRP A 155 -8.99 -2.70 29.02
N PHE A 156 -8.74 -3.92 29.51
CA PHE A 156 -8.82 -4.27 30.92
C PHE A 156 -7.46 -4.39 31.61
N ARG A 157 -6.36 -4.37 30.82
CA ARG A 157 -4.98 -4.50 31.31
C ARG A 157 -4.80 -5.76 32.16
N THR A 158 -4.80 -5.60 33.49
CA THR A 158 -4.62 -6.70 34.46
C THR A 158 -5.94 -7.15 35.09
N GLU A 159 -7.04 -6.48 34.81
CA GLU A 159 -8.35 -6.84 35.37
C GLU A 159 -9.00 -7.96 34.56
N ASP A 160 -9.72 -8.86 35.25
CA ASP A 160 -10.51 -9.91 34.60
C ASP A 160 -11.70 -9.30 33.85
N PRO A 161 -11.82 -9.45 32.55
CA PRO A 161 -12.94 -8.91 31.78
C PRO A 161 -14.23 -9.70 31.93
N ILE A 162 -14.18 -10.97 32.43
CA ILE A 162 -15.37 -11.82 32.55
C ILE A 162 -16.36 -11.22 33.54
N GLY A 163 -17.60 -11.13 33.12
CA GLY A 163 -18.71 -10.57 33.89
C GLY A 163 -18.82 -9.04 33.79
N LYS A 164 -17.89 -8.34 33.16
CA LYS A 164 -17.97 -6.90 32.94
C LYS A 164 -18.87 -6.59 31.76
N GLU A 165 -19.46 -5.39 31.82
CA GLU A 165 -20.34 -4.90 30.78
C GLU A 165 -19.59 -4.04 29.78
N VAL A 166 -19.93 -4.24 28.50
CA VAL A 166 -19.46 -3.41 27.37
C VAL A 166 -20.69 -2.74 26.78
N LYS A 167 -20.68 -1.42 26.76
CA LYS A 167 -21.73 -0.64 26.10
C LYS A 167 -21.39 -0.53 24.62
N MET A 168 -22.23 -1.07 23.79
CA MET A 168 -22.21 -0.94 22.33
C MET A 168 -23.39 -0.07 21.92
N LEU A 169 -23.43 0.36 20.67
CA LEU A 169 -24.49 1.19 20.16
C LEU A 169 -25.87 0.61 20.55
N ARG A 170 -26.63 1.35 21.41
CA ARG A 170 -27.96 1.01 21.92
C ARG A 170 -28.09 -0.28 22.73
N ARG A 171 -27.01 -0.96 23.08
CA ARG A 171 -27.06 -2.24 23.80
C ARG A 171 -25.91 -2.40 24.76
N THR A 172 -26.17 -2.91 25.91
CA THR A 172 -25.16 -3.34 26.86
C THR A 172 -24.99 -4.84 26.76
N LYS A 173 -23.75 -5.28 26.56
CA LYS A 173 -23.36 -6.69 26.44
C LYS A 173 -22.43 -7.09 27.57
N LYS A 174 -22.57 -8.33 28.07
CA LYS A 174 -21.75 -8.87 29.14
C LYS A 174 -20.68 -9.81 28.57
N ILE A 175 -19.43 -9.63 28.98
CA ILE A 175 -18.34 -10.52 28.57
C ILE A 175 -18.47 -11.83 29.36
N CYS A 176 -18.65 -12.96 28.68
CA CYS A 176 -18.76 -14.29 29.29
C CYS A 176 -17.57 -15.20 28.99
N ALA A 177 -16.72 -14.82 28.04
CA ALA A 177 -15.54 -15.61 27.69
C ALA A 177 -14.39 -14.75 27.15
N ILE A 178 -13.17 -15.28 27.29
CA ILE A 178 -11.96 -14.81 26.60
C ILE A 178 -11.61 -15.86 25.55
N VAL A 179 -11.39 -15.40 24.31
CA VAL A 179 -11.03 -16.27 23.19
C VAL A 179 -9.63 -15.94 22.66
N GLN A 180 -8.93 -16.97 22.22
CA GLN A 180 -7.70 -16.84 21.46
C GLN A 180 -8.05 -16.77 19.98
N ALA A 181 -7.61 -15.71 19.33
CA ALA A 181 -7.73 -15.53 17.91
C ALA A 181 -6.46 -14.88 17.37
N GLU A 182 -6.00 -15.28 16.19
CA GLU A 182 -4.88 -14.62 15.53
C GLU A 182 -5.41 -13.43 14.75
N ASN A 183 -5.09 -12.23 15.21
CA ASN A 183 -5.60 -10.98 14.65
C ASN A 183 -4.57 -10.16 13.87
N ARG A 184 -3.30 -10.56 13.93
CA ARG A 184 -2.22 -9.73 13.34
C ARG A 184 -2.01 -9.97 11.87
N HIS A 185 -2.28 -11.18 11.40
CA HIS A 185 -1.96 -11.62 10.06
C HIS A 185 -3.16 -12.30 9.39
N THR A 186 -4.32 -11.66 9.54
CA THR A 186 -5.60 -12.17 9.01
C THR A 186 -6.40 -11.06 8.33
N ASN A 187 -7.17 -11.44 7.33
CA ASN A 187 -8.15 -10.56 6.67
C ASN A 187 -9.38 -10.28 7.54
N PHE A 188 -9.53 -10.99 8.66
CA PHE A 188 -10.73 -10.95 9.51
C PHE A 188 -10.39 -10.65 10.98
N PRO A 189 -9.67 -9.55 11.28
CA PRO A 189 -9.40 -9.19 12.67
C PRO A 189 -10.69 -8.78 13.36
N PHE A 190 -10.84 -9.15 14.64
CA PHE A 190 -11.97 -8.75 15.48
C PHE A 190 -11.54 -8.64 16.93
N ASP A 191 -12.26 -7.81 17.69
CA ASP A 191 -12.03 -7.61 19.11
C ASP A 191 -13.05 -8.41 19.96
N PHE A 192 -14.30 -8.45 19.48
CA PHE A 192 -15.41 -9.16 20.13
C PHE A 192 -16.08 -10.10 19.16
N ILE A 193 -16.66 -11.15 19.70
CA ILE A 193 -17.48 -12.09 18.93
C ILE A 193 -18.76 -12.45 19.70
N GLY A 194 -19.86 -12.59 18.96
CA GLY A 194 -21.14 -13.02 19.48
C GLY A 194 -22.06 -13.64 18.43
N ASN A 195 -23.16 -14.22 18.89
CA ASN A 195 -24.14 -14.81 17.99
C ASN A 195 -24.82 -13.72 17.13
N PRO A 196 -25.13 -14.00 15.86
CA PRO A 196 -25.89 -13.10 14.99
C PRO A 196 -27.27 -12.77 15.55
N GLU A 197 -27.53 -11.49 15.71
CA GLU A 197 -28.81 -10.95 16.22
C GLU A 197 -29.84 -10.72 15.13
N LEU A 198 -29.41 -10.31 13.98
CA LEU A 198 -30.26 -9.83 12.89
C LEU A 198 -30.03 -10.62 11.60
N GLY A 199 -31.09 -10.70 10.80
CA GLY A 199 -30.97 -10.97 9.38
C GLY A 199 -30.67 -12.40 8.97
N LYS A 200 -31.08 -13.42 9.74
CA LYS A 200 -31.04 -14.84 9.31
C LYS A 200 -32.04 -15.11 8.18
N THR A 201 -32.05 -14.23 7.17
CA THR A 201 -33.05 -14.27 6.08
C THR A 201 -32.36 -14.14 4.74
N TRP A 202 -33.12 -14.30 3.66
CA TRP A 202 -32.67 -14.02 2.30
C TRP A 202 -32.66 -12.53 1.95
N TRP A 203 -33.30 -11.68 2.77
CA TRP A 203 -33.52 -10.27 2.45
C TRP A 203 -32.39 -9.34 2.84
N TYR A 204 -31.53 -9.74 3.81
CA TYR A 204 -30.41 -8.94 4.28
C TYR A 204 -29.10 -9.38 3.63
N ILE A 205 -28.64 -8.63 2.63
CA ILE A 205 -27.37 -8.85 1.90
C ILE A 205 -26.25 -8.08 2.59
N THR A 206 -25.92 -8.45 3.83
CA THR A 206 -24.87 -7.79 4.62
C THR A 206 -23.83 -8.78 5.17
N TRP A 207 -24.07 -10.07 4.98
CA TRP A 207 -23.23 -11.14 5.47
C TRP A 207 -22.15 -11.50 4.48
N SER A 208 -21.05 -12.06 5.01
CA SER A 208 -20.02 -12.72 4.22
C SER A 208 -20.03 -14.22 4.56
N ILE A 209 -19.67 -15.08 3.64
CA ILE A 209 -19.63 -16.52 3.83
C ILE A 209 -18.27 -17.06 3.43
N LEU A 210 -17.62 -17.77 4.36
CA LEU A 210 -16.51 -18.66 4.05
C LEU A 210 -17.02 -20.09 3.91
N ILE A 211 -16.55 -20.80 2.91
CA ILE A 211 -16.81 -22.22 2.75
C ILE A 211 -15.51 -23.01 2.85
N LYS A 212 -15.57 -24.19 3.49
CA LYS A 212 -14.49 -25.18 3.45
C LYS A 212 -14.95 -26.35 2.57
N VAL A 213 -14.16 -26.68 1.56
CA VAL A 213 -14.46 -27.77 0.65
C VAL A 213 -13.77 -29.06 1.11
N LYS A 214 -14.29 -30.23 0.65
CA LYS A 214 -13.66 -31.53 0.87
C LYS A 214 -12.33 -31.65 0.13
N PRO A 215 -11.42 -32.51 0.56
CA PRO A 215 -10.23 -32.83 -0.22
C PRO A 215 -10.60 -33.24 -1.67
N ASP A 216 -9.73 -32.88 -2.61
CA ASP A 216 -9.84 -33.23 -4.03
C ASP A 216 -11.07 -32.69 -4.78
N THR A 217 -11.76 -31.67 -4.21
CA THR A 217 -12.87 -30.99 -4.88
C THR A 217 -12.36 -30.11 -6.02
N ASP A 218 -12.91 -30.29 -7.22
CA ASP A 218 -12.70 -29.39 -8.35
C ASP A 218 -13.52 -28.12 -8.15
N ILE A 219 -12.84 -27.00 -7.95
CA ILE A 219 -13.48 -25.71 -7.59
C ILE A 219 -14.21 -25.10 -8.80
N GLU A 220 -13.69 -25.26 -10.02
CA GLU A 220 -14.33 -24.75 -11.23
C GLU A 220 -15.64 -25.50 -11.50
N GLU A 221 -15.63 -26.81 -11.31
CA GLU A 221 -16.82 -27.64 -11.41
C GLU A 221 -17.85 -27.31 -10.31
N LEU A 222 -17.39 -27.14 -9.07
CA LEU A 222 -18.25 -26.75 -7.94
C LEU A 222 -18.88 -25.38 -8.19
N GLU A 223 -18.09 -24.37 -8.61
CA GLU A 223 -18.60 -23.04 -8.94
C GLU A 223 -19.65 -23.09 -10.05
N SER A 224 -19.40 -23.89 -11.09
CA SER A 224 -20.35 -24.10 -12.18
C SER A 224 -21.65 -24.75 -11.70
N LYS A 225 -21.58 -25.77 -10.83
CA LYS A 225 -22.74 -26.44 -10.23
C LYS A 225 -23.56 -25.48 -9.36
N ILE A 226 -22.88 -24.64 -8.57
CA ILE A 226 -23.56 -23.63 -7.73
C ILE A 226 -24.30 -22.63 -8.62
N ASN A 227 -23.65 -22.12 -9.65
CA ASN A 227 -24.23 -21.12 -10.54
C ASN A 227 -25.41 -21.68 -11.37
N ALA A 228 -25.38 -22.96 -11.74
CA ALA A 228 -26.50 -23.63 -12.41
C ALA A 228 -27.73 -23.82 -11.49
N ASN A 229 -27.52 -23.89 -10.16
CA ASN A 229 -28.54 -24.18 -9.17
C ASN A 229 -28.68 -23.04 -8.14
N LEU A 230 -28.60 -21.79 -8.58
CA LEU A 230 -28.84 -20.66 -7.69
C LEU A 230 -30.30 -20.62 -7.20
N PRO A 231 -30.55 -20.42 -5.90
CA PRO A 231 -31.89 -20.37 -5.35
C PRO A 231 -32.68 -19.18 -5.94
N ALA A 232 -33.99 -19.41 -6.16
CA ALA A 232 -34.88 -18.39 -6.75
C ALA A 232 -34.89 -17.09 -5.93
N GLU A 233 -34.73 -17.20 -4.62
CA GLU A 233 -34.66 -16.08 -3.67
C GLU A 233 -33.48 -15.13 -3.95
N LEU A 234 -32.39 -15.61 -4.51
CA LEU A 234 -31.28 -14.77 -4.93
C LEU A 234 -31.57 -13.95 -6.18
N LYS A 235 -32.44 -14.49 -7.05
CA LYS A 235 -32.85 -13.83 -8.30
C LYS A 235 -33.95 -12.80 -8.09
N GLN A 236 -34.70 -12.90 -6.99
CA GLN A 236 -35.86 -12.06 -6.65
C GLN A 236 -35.58 -11.08 -5.49
N VAL A 237 -34.39 -10.58 -5.32
CA VAL A 237 -34.05 -9.77 -4.15
C VAL A 237 -34.75 -8.42 -4.14
N THR A 238 -35.85 -8.36 -3.37
CA THR A 238 -36.69 -7.23 -2.98
C THR A 238 -37.64 -6.64 -4.03
N LEU A 239 -38.80 -6.15 -3.54
CA LEU A 239 -39.88 -5.46 -4.30
C LEU A 239 -39.40 -4.21 -5.08
N THR A 240 -38.21 -3.73 -4.80
CA THR A 240 -37.62 -2.55 -5.38
C THR A 240 -36.36 -2.81 -6.24
N ARG A 241 -35.90 -4.07 -6.37
CA ARG A 241 -34.68 -4.42 -7.08
C ARG A 241 -34.96 -5.50 -8.12
N LYS A 242 -34.79 -5.17 -9.39
CA LYS A 242 -34.91 -6.12 -10.49
C LYS A 242 -33.72 -7.06 -10.65
N THR A 243 -32.57 -6.68 -10.11
CA THR A 243 -31.32 -7.43 -10.27
C THR A 243 -30.96 -8.12 -8.96
N GLY A 244 -30.94 -9.44 -8.99
CA GLY A 244 -30.44 -10.29 -7.92
C GLY A 244 -28.97 -10.65 -8.12
N ILE A 245 -28.46 -11.49 -7.25
CA ILE A 245 -27.15 -12.09 -7.41
C ILE A 245 -27.21 -13.05 -8.60
N GLU A 246 -26.47 -12.71 -9.67
CA GLU A 246 -26.49 -13.51 -10.91
C GLU A 246 -25.45 -14.61 -10.90
N ARG A 247 -24.32 -14.37 -10.24
CA ARG A 247 -23.20 -15.29 -10.22
C ARG A 247 -22.50 -15.30 -8.88
N ILE A 248 -22.16 -16.51 -8.41
CA ILE A 248 -21.27 -16.75 -7.28
C ILE A 248 -19.88 -17.07 -7.82
N ILE A 249 -18.87 -16.50 -7.17
CA ILE A 249 -17.45 -16.70 -7.46
C ILE A 249 -16.78 -17.17 -6.17
N LEU A 250 -16.02 -18.27 -6.26
CA LEU A 250 -15.28 -18.84 -5.15
C LEU A 250 -13.83 -18.33 -5.18
N THR A 251 -13.44 -17.51 -4.22
CA THR A 251 -12.09 -16.96 -4.16
C THR A 251 -11.30 -17.64 -3.04
N PRO A 252 -10.13 -18.26 -3.33
CA PRO A 252 -9.30 -18.88 -2.30
C PRO A 252 -8.91 -17.90 -1.21
N LEU A 253 -8.91 -18.34 0.05
CA LEU A 253 -8.54 -17.52 1.20
C LEU A 253 -7.12 -16.92 1.04
N SER A 254 -6.19 -17.70 0.52
CA SER A 254 -4.80 -17.30 0.24
C SER A 254 -4.66 -16.16 -0.79
N LYS A 255 -5.65 -15.98 -1.68
CA LYS A 255 -5.66 -14.89 -2.67
C LYS A 255 -6.54 -13.71 -2.27
N LEU A 256 -7.26 -13.83 -1.18
CA LEU A 256 -8.29 -12.86 -0.80
C LEU A 256 -7.69 -11.49 -0.45
N HIS A 257 -6.54 -11.46 0.22
CA HIS A 257 -5.90 -10.24 0.69
C HIS A 257 -5.61 -9.22 -0.42
N TYR A 258 -5.26 -9.68 -1.60
CA TYR A 258 -4.96 -8.84 -2.78
C TYR A 258 -5.99 -8.96 -3.91
N ALA A 259 -7.14 -9.56 -3.64
CA ALA A 259 -8.25 -9.54 -4.58
C ALA A 259 -8.79 -8.11 -4.69
N LYS A 260 -8.81 -7.57 -5.93
CA LYS A 260 -9.08 -6.15 -6.21
C LYS A 260 -10.37 -5.60 -5.59
N ASP A 261 -11.32 -6.48 -5.31
CA ASP A 261 -12.67 -6.10 -4.89
C ASP A 261 -13.05 -6.71 -3.53
N PHE A 262 -12.05 -7.11 -2.74
CA PHE A 262 -12.33 -7.80 -1.47
C PHE A 262 -12.84 -6.85 -0.38
N ARG A 263 -12.38 -5.60 -0.38
CA ARG A 263 -12.79 -4.62 0.62
C ARG A 263 -13.81 -3.67 0.01
N ASP A 264 -14.99 -3.65 0.58
CA ASP A 264 -15.98 -2.62 0.29
C ASP A 264 -15.33 -1.25 0.49
N ASP A 265 -15.03 -0.57 -0.58
CA ASP A 265 -14.74 0.87 -0.74
C ASP A 265 -14.01 1.63 0.39
N LYS A 266 -13.81 1.07 1.57
CA LYS A 266 -13.31 1.79 2.76
C LYS A 266 -11.81 1.78 2.95
N GLU A 267 -11.12 0.78 2.41
CA GLU A 267 -9.67 0.73 2.45
C GLU A 267 -9.14 0.14 1.15
N ALA A 268 -8.32 0.90 0.44
CA ALA A 268 -7.61 0.42 -0.72
C ALA A 268 -6.69 -0.75 -0.28
N GLY A 269 -7.09 -1.97 -0.62
CA GLY A 269 -6.22 -3.13 -0.44
C GLY A 269 -4.94 -2.97 -1.26
N ILE A 270 -3.84 -3.54 -0.78
CA ILE A 270 -2.59 -3.56 -1.53
C ILE A 270 -2.80 -4.40 -2.78
N THR A 271 -2.68 -3.80 -3.95
CA THR A 271 -2.80 -4.53 -5.22
C THR A 271 -1.59 -5.45 -5.40
N PHE A 272 -1.81 -6.66 -5.90
CA PHE A 272 -0.74 -7.62 -6.22
C PHE A 272 0.37 -7.03 -7.11
N GLN A 273 0.03 -6.04 -7.94
CA GLN A 273 1.00 -5.29 -8.74
C GLN A 273 2.05 -4.56 -7.88
N TYR A 274 1.69 -4.05 -6.71
CA TYR A 274 2.64 -3.38 -5.82
C TYR A 274 3.63 -4.38 -5.21
N ILE A 275 3.19 -5.58 -4.88
CA ILE A 275 4.07 -6.66 -4.44
C ILE A 275 5.12 -6.97 -5.51
N ILE A 276 4.71 -7.06 -6.79
CA ILE A 276 5.63 -7.26 -7.91
C ILE A 276 6.62 -6.10 -8.04
N TYR A 277 6.16 -4.85 -7.99
CA TYR A 277 7.03 -3.68 -8.09
C TYR A 277 8.09 -3.65 -6.98
N PHE A 278 7.68 -4.01 -5.77
CA PHE A 278 8.60 -4.10 -4.62
C PHE A 278 9.60 -5.24 -4.75
N SER A 279 9.16 -6.40 -5.23
CA SER A 279 10.05 -7.53 -5.49
C SER A 279 11.15 -7.14 -6.46
N ILE A 280 10.77 -6.52 -7.58
CA ILE A 280 11.72 -6.03 -8.59
C ILE A 280 12.66 -4.98 -7.98
N ALA A 281 12.14 -4.04 -7.20
CA ALA A 281 12.93 -3.01 -6.55
C ALA A 281 13.98 -3.61 -5.60
N GLY A 282 13.59 -4.51 -4.71
CA GLY A 282 14.49 -5.19 -3.79
C GLY A 282 15.60 -5.97 -4.51
N ILE A 283 15.25 -6.73 -5.56
CA ILE A 283 16.20 -7.47 -6.39
C ILE A 283 17.19 -6.53 -7.11
N LEU A 284 16.71 -5.43 -7.67
CA LEU A 284 17.56 -4.47 -8.36
C LEU A 284 18.53 -3.78 -7.40
N ILE A 285 18.08 -3.38 -6.22
CA ILE A 285 18.91 -2.73 -5.21
C ILE A 285 20.03 -3.67 -4.74
N ILE A 286 19.70 -4.91 -4.38
CA ILE A 286 20.72 -5.87 -3.93
C ILE A 286 21.68 -6.21 -5.08
N THR A 287 21.18 -6.33 -6.30
CA THR A 287 22.00 -6.58 -7.50
C THR A 287 23.01 -5.43 -7.72
N CYS A 288 22.54 -4.18 -7.62
CA CYS A 288 23.42 -3.01 -7.70
C CYS A 288 24.50 -3.00 -6.60
N ALA A 289 24.10 -3.31 -5.36
CA ALA A 289 25.03 -3.39 -4.23
C ALA A 289 26.08 -4.49 -4.44
N LEU A 290 25.67 -5.66 -4.92
CA LEU A 290 26.56 -6.78 -5.23
C LEU A 290 27.53 -6.47 -6.37
N ILE A 291 27.05 -5.92 -7.47
CA ILE A 291 27.88 -5.54 -8.62
C ILE A 291 28.89 -4.49 -8.20
N ASN A 292 28.49 -3.51 -7.41
CA ASN A 292 29.40 -2.51 -6.85
C ASN A 292 30.50 -3.18 -6.00
N TYR A 293 30.09 -4.03 -5.07
CA TYR A 293 31.02 -4.76 -4.21
C TYR A 293 32.00 -5.65 -5.04
N LEU A 294 31.49 -6.47 -5.97
CA LEU A 294 32.29 -7.34 -6.81
C LEU A 294 33.28 -6.55 -7.67
N THR A 295 32.86 -5.43 -8.24
CA THR A 295 33.72 -4.54 -9.04
C THR A 295 34.89 -4.00 -8.20
N LEU A 296 34.62 -3.58 -6.97
CA LEU A 296 35.65 -3.12 -6.05
C LEU A 296 36.60 -4.24 -5.63
N PHE A 297 36.07 -5.43 -5.35
CA PHE A 297 36.85 -6.60 -4.98
C PHE A 297 37.80 -7.04 -6.11
N ILE A 298 37.30 -7.14 -7.33
CA ILE A 298 38.10 -7.51 -8.52
C ILE A 298 39.20 -6.48 -8.76
N ASN A 299 38.89 -5.18 -8.60
CA ASN A 299 39.89 -4.10 -8.77
C ASN A 299 41.00 -4.15 -7.71
N ARG A 300 40.67 -4.43 -6.43
CA ARG A 300 41.66 -4.66 -5.38
C ARG A 300 42.58 -5.83 -5.69
N MET A 301 42.01 -6.94 -6.18
CA MET A 301 42.83 -8.10 -6.55
C MET A 301 43.84 -7.76 -7.65
N ARG A 302 43.42 -6.95 -8.66
CA ARG A 302 44.33 -6.52 -9.74
C ARG A 302 45.48 -5.68 -9.21
N VAL A 303 45.21 -4.74 -8.33
CA VAL A 303 46.26 -3.92 -7.70
C VAL A 303 47.25 -4.79 -6.93
N ARG A 304 46.84 -5.88 -6.34
CA ARG A 304 47.64 -6.81 -5.54
C ARG A 304 48.23 -7.98 -6.32
N GLN A 305 48.04 -8.04 -7.66
CA GLN A 305 48.56 -9.15 -8.48
C GLN A 305 50.09 -9.35 -8.33
N ARG A 306 50.87 -8.27 -8.24
CA ARG A 306 52.34 -8.33 -8.00
C ARG A 306 52.66 -8.96 -6.65
N GLU A 307 51.96 -8.57 -5.57
CA GLU A 307 52.13 -9.17 -4.24
C GLU A 307 51.84 -10.67 -4.25
N MET A 308 50.73 -11.06 -4.93
CA MET A 308 50.32 -12.45 -5.04
C MET A 308 51.31 -13.26 -5.88
N ALA A 309 51.82 -12.70 -6.98
CA ALA A 309 52.85 -13.34 -7.81
C ALA A 309 54.13 -13.57 -7.01
N LEU A 310 54.60 -12.59 -6.25
CA LEU A 310 55.78 -12.74 -5.36
C LEU A 310 55.59 -13.84 -4.33
N ARG A 311 54.41 -13.95 -3.73
CA ARG A 311 54.11 -15.04 -2.78
C ARG A 311 54.15 -16.40 -3.47
N MET A 312 53.70 -16.52 -4.71
CA MET A 312 53.77 -17.78 -5.49
C MET A 312 55.21 -18.14 -5.81
N ILE A 313 56.04 -17.18 -6.16
CA ILE A 313 57.48 -17.41 -6.40
C ILE A 313 58.15 -17.92 -5.11
N HIS A 314 57.72 -17.43 -3.93
CA HIS A 314 58.21 -17.91 -2.61
C HIS A 314 57.49 -19.19 -2.14
N GLY A 315 56.78 -19.95 -3.03
CA GLY A 315 56.24 -21.26 -2.72
C GLY A 315 54.80 -21.28 -2.16
N ALA A 316 54.09 -20.16 -2.20
CA ALA A 316 52.67 -20.17 -1.78
C ALA A 316 51.80 -20.92 -2.81
N ASN A 317 51.02 -21.88 -2.32
CA ASN A 317 50.08 -22.66 -3.16
C ASN A 317 48.83 -21.80 -3.46
N ILE A 318 48.16 -22.06 -4.60
CA ILE A 318 46.91 -21.42 -5.02
C ILE A 318 45.84 -21.48 -3.91
N ARG A 319 45.68 -22.65 -3.27
CA ARG A 319 44.74 -22.84 -2.16
C ARG A 319 45.02 -21.86 -0.97
N SER A 320 46.27 -21.58 -0.67
CA SER A 320 46.67 -20.65 0.38
C SER A 320 46.28 -19.19 0.03
N LEU A 321 46.44 -18.80 -1.23
CA LEU A 321 46.08 -17.48 -1.72
C LEU A 321 44.56 -17.29 -1.77
N VAL A 322 43.84 -18.26 -2.27
CA VAL A 322 42.37 -18.26 -2.27
C VAL A 322 41.83 -18.20 -0.85
N SER A 323 42.39 -19.00 0.09
CA SER A 323 41.99 -18.96 1.50
C SER A 323 42.24 -17.57 2.15
N LEU A 324 43.34 -16.91 1.86
CA LEU A 324 43.65 -15.57 2.37
C LEU A 324 42.60 -14.55 1.90
N LEU A 325 42.27 -14.58 0.61
CA LEU A 325 41.27 -13.68 0.01
C LEU A 325 39.85 -13.98 0.49
N THR A 326 39.52 -15.25 0.66
CA THR A 326 38.24 -15.69 1.24
C THR A 326 38.07 -15.19 2.68
N VAL A 327 39.14 -15.27 3.53
CA VAL A 327 39.09 -14.75 4.89
C VAL A 327 38.93 -13.23 4.91
N GLU A 328 39.61 -12.50 4.01
CA GLU A 328 39.46 -11.03 3.86
C GLU A 328 38.03 -10.69 3.46
N PHE A 329 37.44 -11.46 2.55
CA PHE A 329 36.07 -11.30 2.13
C PHE A 329 35.08 -11.60 3.25
N LEU A 330 35.25 -12.70 3.98
CA LEU A 330 34.38 -13.09 5.10
C LEU A 330 34.37 -12.04 6.22
N LEU A 331 35.51 -11.42 6.48
CA LEU A 331 35.60 -10.35 7.47
C LEU A 331 34.81 -9.11 7.03
N LEU A 332 34.92 -8.71 5.76
CA LEU A 332 34.13 -7.61 5.20
C LEU A 332 32.63 -7.92 5.22
N LEU A 333 32.26 -9.15 4.84
CA LEU A 333 30.90 -9.61 4.85
C LEU A 333 30.30 -9.61 6.26
N ALA A 334 31.05 -10.13 7.25
CA ALA A 334 30.63 -10.09 8.65
C ALA A 334 30.43 -8.65 9.14
N CYS A 335 31.32 -7.73 8.81
CA CYS A 335 31.12 -6.31 9.12
C CYS A 335 29.89 -5.73 8.42
N ALA A 336 29.63 -6.10 7.16
CA ALA A 336 28.44 -5.64 6.43
C ALA A 336 27.15 -6.19 7.01
N VAL A 337 27.12 -7.46 7.40
CA VAL A 337 25.97 -8.12 8.06
C VAL A 337 25.67 -7.44 9.40
N THR A 338 26.67 -7.25 10.26
CA THR A 338 26.47 -6.59 11.56
C THR A 338 25.99 -5.14 11.39
N THR A 339 26.58 -4.39 10.45
CA THR A 339 26.11 -3.04 10.12
C THR A 339 24.69 -3.07 9.55
N GLY A 340 24.36 -4.08 8.74
CA GLY A 340 23.00 -4.27 8.21
C GLY A 340 21.98 -4.46 9.33
N PHE A 341 22.24 -5.31 10.31
CA PHE A 341 21.33 -5.48 11.46
C PHE A 341 21.18 -4.21 12.29
N LEU A 342 22.25 -3.45 12.51
CA LEU A 342 22.18 -2.15 13.18
C LEU A 342 21.30 -1.15 12.39
N LEU A 343 21.42 -1.13 11.06
CA LEU A 343 20.57 -0.30 10.22
C LEU A 343 19.13 -0.77 10.20
N ILE A 344 18.86 -2.09 10.23
CA ILE A 344 17.48 -2.63 10.36
C ILE A 344 16.84 -2.10 11.65
N GLU A 345 17.57 -2.13 12.80
CA GLU A 345 17.05 -1.61 14.08
C GLU A 345 16.68 -0.13 13.99
N ILE A 346 17.49 0.68 13.32
CA ILE A 346 17.24 2.12 13.12
C ILE A 346 16.03 2.35 12.19
N CYS A 347 15.93 1.56 11.11
CA CYS A 347 14.88 1.72 10.11
C CYS A 347 13.54 1.09 10.53
N PHE A 348 13.54 0.18 11.51
CA PHE A 348 12.36 -0.61 11.89
C PHE A 348 11.14 0.25 12.26
N PRO A 349 11.23 1.29 13.13
CA PRO A 349 10.07 2.10 13.46
C PRO A 349 9.45 2.78 12.24
N SER A 350 10.30 3.37 11.40
CA SER A 350 9.85 4.01 10.15
C SER A 350 9.28 3.00 9.15
N PHE A 351 9.83 1.78 9.11
CA PHE A 351 9.33 0.73 8.25
C PHE A 351 7.92 0.30 8.66
N ILE A 352 7.65 0.09 9.95
CA ILE A 352 6.32 -0.25 10.47
C ILE A 352 5.32 0.89 10.20
N GLU A 353 5.73 2.13 10.45
CA GLU A 353 4.88 3.30 10.18
C GLU A 353 4.54 3.44 8.68
N LEU A 354 5.51 3.18 7.81
CA LEU A 354 5.34 3.26 6.36
C LEU A 354 4.48 2.13 5.80
N THR A 355 4.67 0.90 6.29
CA THR A 355 3.97 -0.28 5.76
C THR A 355 2.65 -0.56 6.45
N GLY A 356 2.46 -0.03 7.67
CA GLY A 356 1.28 -0.31 8.49
C GLY A 356 1.17 -1.76 8.98
N ILE A 357 2.28 -2.53 8.92
CA ILE A 357 2.30 -3.93 9.34
C ILE A 357 2.33 -4.04 10.87
N ASP A 358 1.49 -4.88 11.43
CA ASP A 358 1.58 -5.25 12.85
C ASP A 358 2.39 -6.54 13.01
N THR A 359 3.66 -6.40 13.37
CA THR A 359 4.57 -7.53 13.51
C THR A 359 5.51 -7.38 14.71
N ALA A 360 5.88 -8.53 15.28
CA ALA A 360 6.88 -8.55 16.32
C ALA A 360 8.31 -8.41 15.74
N LYS A 361 9.17 -7.64 16.40
CA LYS A 361 10.59 -7.49 16.01
C LYS A 361 11.30 -8.83 15.83
N SER A 362 10.98 -9.82 16.67
CA SER A 362 11.60 -11.16 16.63
C SER A 362 11.35 -11.90 15.31
N SER A 363 10.15 -11.76 14.72
CA SER A 363 9.81 -12.35 13.43
C SER A 363 10.65 -11.73 12.30
N LEU A 364 10.70 -10.40 12.25
CA LEU A 364 11.51 -9.69 11.25
C LEU A 364 13.00 -10.05 11.34
N TYR A 365 13.56 -10.12 12.55
CA TYR A 365 14.98 -10.50 12.71
C TYR A 365 15.25 -11.93 12.29
N GLY A 366 14.32 -12.87 12.58
CA GLY A 366 14.46 -14.27 12.18
C GLY A 366 14.53 -14.41 10.67
N GLU A 367 13.61 -13.76 9.95
CA GLU A 367 13.57 -13.78 8.49
C GLU A 367 14.73 -13.00 7.86
N ALA A 368 15.08 -11.81 8.40
CA ALA A 368 16.21 -11.05 7.91
C ALA A 368 17.52 -11.85 8.06
N PHE A 369 17.70 -12.59 9.16
CA PHE A 369 18.85 -13.47 9.33
C PHE A 369 18.89 -14.56 8.26
N LEU A 370 17.75 -15.17 7.96
CA LEU A 370 17.66 -16.21 6.93
C LEU A 370 17.97 -15.62 5.54
N PHE A 371 17.39 -14.48 5.18
CA PHE A 371 17.59 -13.86 3.86
C PHE A 371 19.02 -13.35 3.68
N ILE A 372 19.57 -12.66 4.66
CA ILE A 372 20.95 -12.20 4.63
C ILE A 372 21.93 -13.37 4.63
N GLY A 373 21.64 -14.43 5.39
CA GLY A 373 22.43 -15.65 5.42
C GLY A 373 22.48 -16.36 4.07
N LEU A 374 21.32 -16.53 3.43
CA LEU A 374 21.18 -17.16 2.12
C LEU A 374 21.95 -16.36 1.04
N ILE A 375 21.75 -15.05 0.97
CA ILE A 375 22.46 -14.20 0.02
C ILE A 375 23.96 -14.21 0.30
N SER A 376 24.37 -14.14 1.55
CA SER A 376 25.77 -14.19 1.95
C SER A 376 26.43 -15.50 1.51
N LEU A 377 25.72 -16.61 1.60
CA LEU A 377 26.19 -17.91 1.11
C LEU A 377 26.33 -17.93 -0.41
N ILE A 378 25.33 -17.39 -1.14
CA ILE A 378 25.39 -17.29 -2.61
C ILE A 378 26.59 -16.44 -3.06
N ILE A 379 26.80 -15.30 -2.40
CA ILE A 379 27.92 -14.41 -2.71
C ILE A 379 29.24 -15.11 -2.43
N LEU A 380 29.35 -15.77 -1.29
CA LEU A 380 30.57 -16.49 -0.88
C LEU A 380 30.93 -17.57 -1.90
N THR A 381 29.97 -18.38 -2.30
CA THR A 381 30.18 -19.46 -3.30
C THR A 381 30.56 -18.88 -4.65
N ALA A 382 29.89 -17.80 -5.08
CA ALA A 382 30.22 -17.12 -6.34
C ALA A 382 31.66 -16.54 -6.34
N ILE A 383 32.07 -15.96 -5.23
CA ILE A 383 33.43 -15.39 -5.09
C ILE A 383 34.49 -16.47 -5.04
N ILE A 384 34.28 -17.54 -4.27
CA ILE A 384 35.22 -18.68 -4.23
C ILE A 384 35.37 -19.28 -5.63
N GLY A 385 34.28 -19.49 -6.36
CA GLY A 385 34.30 -19.96 -7.75
C GLY A 385 35.06 -19.02 -8.67
N LEU A 386 34.78 -17.70 -8.58
CA LEU A 386 35.47 -16.69 -9.37
C LEU A 386 36.99 -16.67 -9.06
N LEU A 387 37.36 -16.70 -7.79
CA LEU A 387 38.75 -16.77 -7.36
C LEU A 387 39.47 -18.00 -7.92
N TYR A 388 38.84 -19.16 -7.81
CA TYR A 388 39.37 -20.41 -8.34
C TYR A 388 39.58 -20.34 -9.87
N ILE A 389 38.61 -19.85 -10.63
CA ILE A 389 38.69 -19.69 -12.09
C ILE A 389 39.80 -18.70 -12.48
N LEU A 390 39.85 -17.54 -11.80
CA LEU A 390 40.87 -16.50 -12.08
C LEU A 390 42.28 -17.03 -11.83
N TYR A 391 42.54 -17.71 -10.71
CA TYR A 391 43.85 -18.18 -10.37
C TYR A 391 44.24 -19.47 -11.14
N HIS A 392 43.28 -20.32 -11.49
CA HIS A 392 43.57 -21.48 -12.31
C HIS A 392 43.92 -21.12 -13.77
N ARG A 393 43.27 -20.08 -14.34
CA ARG A 393 43.53 -19.59 -15.70
C ARG A 393 44.75 -18.65 -15.78
N SER A 394 45.05 -17.87 -14.73
CA SER A 394 46.14 -16.86 -14.76
C SER A 394 47.53 -17.46 -14.73
N LEU A 395 47.73 -18.70 -14.29
CA LEU A 395 49.03 -19.39 -14.34
C LEU A 395 49.56 -19.59 -15.77
N HIS A 396 48.68 -19.67 -16.77
CA HIS A 396 49.06 -19.76 -18.19
C HIS A 396 49.17 -18.42 -18.90
N LEU A 397 48.63 -17.34 -18.31
CA LEU A 397 48.52 -15.99 -18.92
C LEU A 397 49.44 -14.93 -18.30
N SER A 398 49.97 -15.15 -17.12
CA SER A 398 50.86 -14.19 -16.43
C SER A 398 52.22 -13.98 -17.11
N LEU A 399 52.59 -14.86 -18.02
CA LEU A 399 53.81 -14.71 -18.85
C LEU A 399 53.55 -13.98 -20.19
N ARG A 400 52.29 -13.72 -20.56
CA ARG A 400 51.96 -12.86 -21.73
C ARG A 400 51.41 -11.54 -21.27
N TYR A 401 52.32 -10.58 -21.17
CA TYR A 401 52.06 -9.17 -20.98
C TYR A 401 51.11 -8.64 -22.08
N ASN A 402 50.05 -7.91 -21.69
CA ASN A 402 49.30 -6.97 -22.54
C ASN A 402 47.89 -7.32 -23.15
N THR A 403 47.16 -8.34 -22.78
CA THR A 403 45.81 -8.47 -23.39
C THR A 403 44.61 -8.21 -22.49
N GLY A 404 44.80 -7.80 -21.20
CA GLY A 404 43.74 -7.67 -20.22
C GLY A 404 43.17 -6.24 -19.95
N ARG A 405 43.67 -5.23 -20.65
CA ARG A 405 43.31 -3.82 -20.32
C ARG A 405 41.89 -3.42 -20.77
N SER A 406 41.38 -4.03 -21.83
CA SER A 406 40.09 -3.70 -22.43
C SER A 406 38.89 -4.26 -21.64
N THR A 407 38.88 -5.53 -21.30
CA THR A 407 37.75 -6.24 -20.70
C THR A 407 37.35 -5.73 -19.31
N GLY A 408 38.34 -5.39 -18.48
CA GLY A 408 38.04 -4.89 -17.13
C GLY A 408 37.51 -3.46 -17.08
N THR A 409 37.82 -2.68 -18.08
CA THR A 409 37.31 -1.30 -18.18
C THR A 409 35.88 -1.28 -18.69
N GLN A 410 35.55 -2.20 -19.61
CA GLN A 410 34.17 -2.36 -20.12
C GLN A 410 33.21 -2.85 -19.02
N LEU A 411 33.61 -3.86 -18.24
CA LEU A 411 32.78 -4.38 -17.12
C LEU A 411 32.50 -3.29 -16.09
N ARG A 412 33.50 -2.47 -15.79
CA ARG A 412 33.36 -1.33 -14.86
C ARG A 412 32.39 -0.27 -15.37
N ARG A 413 32.50 0.09 -16.66
CA ARG A 413 31.59 1.06 -17.27
C ARG A 413 30.18 0.52 -17.33
N GLY A 414 30.00 -0.76 -17.69
CA GLY A 414 28.69 -1.42 -17.69
C GLY A 414 28.03 -1.43 -16.30
N SER A 415 28.82 -1.69 -15.24
CA SER A 415 28.34 -1.64 -13.85
C SER A 415 27.81 -0.27 -13.46
N ILE A 416 28.54 0.80 -13.80
CA ILE A 416 28.10 2.19 -13.49
C ILE A 416 26.86 2.55 -14.30
N VAL A 417 26.80 2.20 -15.59
CA VAL A 417 25.63 2.46 -16.43
C VAL A 417 24.40 1.76 -15.87
N LEU A 418 24.52 0.51 -15.43
CA LEU A 418 23.43 -0.23 -14.81
C LEU A 418 22.95 0.42 -13.51
N GLN A 419 23.88 0.83 -12.63
CA GLN A 419 23.52 1.52 -11.38
C GLN A 419 22.82 2.85 -11.65
N LEU A 420 23.32 3.66 -12.58
CA LEU A 420 22.71 4.93 -12.98
C LEU A 420 21.34 4.72 -13.65
N PHE A 421 21.20 3.66 -14.46
CA PHE A 421 19.94 3.26 -15.06
C PHE A 421 18.88 2.96 -13.99
N VAL A 422 19.20 2.11 -13.02
CA VAL A 422 18.29 1.77 -11.91
C VAL A 422 17.95 3.02 -11.10
N CYS A 423 18.94 3.84 -10.79
CA CYS A 423 18.77 5.09 -10.04
C CYS A 423 17.82 6.06 -10.77
N LEU A 424 18.05 6.31 -12.07
CA LEU A 424 17.20 7.18 -12.89
C LEU A 424 15.77 6.65 -13.00
N SER A 425 15.60 5.33 -13.14
CA SER A 425 14.29 4.71 -13.22
C SER A 425 13.51 4.88 -11.92
N PHE A 426 14.12 4.65 -10.76
CA PHE A 426 13.43 4.84 -9.47
C PHE A 426 13.07 6.29 -9.21
N ILE A 427 14.02 7.23 -9.45
CA ILE A 427 13.73 8.66 -9.27
C ILE A 427 12.61 9.09 -10.22
N GLY A 428 12.66 8.63 -11.48
CA GLY A 428 11.64 8.94 -12.48
C GLY A 428 10.27 8.44 -12.08
N CYS A 429 10.15 7.17 -11.66
CA CYS A 429 8.89 6.61 -11.15
C CYS A 429 8.38 7.41 -9.95
N THR A 430 9.24 7.69 -8.96
CA THR A 430 8.86 8.44 -7.75
C THR A 430 8.33 9.83 -8.08
N VAL A 431 9.01 10.58 -8.95
CA VAL A 431 8.62 11.95 -9.31
C VAL A 431 7.29 11.95 -10.07
N LEU A 432 7.12 11.05 -11.03
CA LEU A 432 5.90 10.99 -11.84
C LEU A 432 4.69 10.50 -11.05
N ILE A 433 4.86 9.54 -10.15
CA ILE A 433 3.79 9.11 -9.23
C ILE A 433 3.39 10.25 -8.30
N ASN A 434 4.36 10.97 -7.73
CA ASN A 434 4.08 12.15 -6.90
C ASN A 434 3.31 13.22 -7.69
N GLN A 435 3.65 13.47 -8.95
CA GLN A 435 2.92 14.42 -9.80
C GLN A 435 1.46 13.99 -10.01
N GLN A 436 1.21 12.71 -10.25
CA GLN A 436 -0.15 12.19 -10.37
C GLN A 436 -0.93 12.33 -9.06
N LEU A 437 -0.31 12.01 -7.91
CA LEU A 437 -0.94 12.14 -6.59
C LEU A 437 -1.26 13.61 -6.26
N ASP A 438 -0.30 14.49 -6.50
CA ASP A 438 -0.49 15.92 -6.30
C ASP A 438 -1.63 16.47 -7.17
N TYR A 439 -1.68 16.05 -8.44
CA TYR A 439 -2.77 16.36 -9.34
C TYR A 439 -4.12 15.88 -8.80
N LEU A 440 -4.20 14.63 -8.32
CA LEU A 440 -5.44 14.06 -7.79
C LEU A 440 -5.92 14.78 -6.51
N ARG A 441 -5.01 15.25 -5.67
CA ARG A 441 -5.33 15.99 -4.44
C ARG A 441 -5.80 17.43 -4.66
N HIS A 442 -5.24 18.08 -5.68
CA HIS A 442 -5.48 19.51 -5.90
C HIS A 442 -6.44 19.80 -7.06
N ARG A 443 -6.93 18.76 -7.73
CA ARG A 443 -7.88 18.95 -8.83
C ARG A 443 -9.24 19.43 -8.32
N ASP A 444 -9.98 20.10 -9.21
CA ASP A 444 -11.39 20.40 -9.00
C ASP A 444 -12.22 19.09 -9.01
N LEU A 445 -12.79 18.75 -7.88
CA LEU A 445 -13.68 17.60 -7.70
C LEU A 445 -15.11 17.89 -8.13
N GLY A 446 -15.44 19.14 -8.51
CA GLY A 446 -16.80 19.62 -8.72
C GLY A 446 -17.53 19.93 -7.42
N LEU A 447 -16.88 19.72 -6.29
CA LEU A 447 -17.36 20.03 -4.95
C LEU A 447 -16.17 20.35 -4.03
N LYS A 448 -16.43 21.04 -2.93
CA LYS A 448 -15.41 21.32 -1.91
C LYS A 448 -15.55 20.37 -0.74
N ILE A 449 -14.44 19.68 -0.40
CA ILE A 449 -14.33 18.81 0.78
C ILE A 449 -13.35 19.35 1.83
N LYS A 450 -12.49 20.31 1.45
CA LYS A 450 -11.53 20.95 2.38
C LYS A 450 -12.24 21.73 3.46
N ASN A 451 -11.72 21.67 4.68
CA ASN A 451 -12.25 22.37 5.85
C ASN A 451 -13.69 21.96 6.18
N ARG A 452 -14.09 20.73 5.82
CA ARG A 452 -15.40 20.16 6.15
C ARG A 452 -15.23 18.88 6.94
N GLY A 453 -16.10 18.73 7.92
CA GLY A 453 -16.14 17.54 8.75
C GLY A 453 -17.56 17.09 9.01
N SER A 454 -17.68 15.89 9.51
CA SER A 454 -18.97 15.29 9.83
C SER A 454 -18.92 14.43 11.08
N PHE A 455 -20.03 14.43 11.81
CA PHE A 455 -20.34 13.37 12.76
C PHE A 455 -21.31 12.40 12.10
N SER A 456 -21.00 11.12 12.11
CA SER A 456 -21.96 10.10 11.74
C SER A 456 -22.96 9.91 12.87
N VAL A 457 -24.23 10.18 12.59
CA VAL A 457 -25.34 10.09 13.53
C VAL A 457 -26.08 8.77 13.27
N MET A 458 -26.43 8.06 14.33
CA MET A 458 -27.26 6.87 14.25
C MET A 458 -28.44 6.97 15.21
N GLY A 459 -29.68 6.97 14.69
CA GLY A 459 -30.92 6.88 15.48
C GLY A 459 -31.63 8.20 15.73
N ASP A 460 -32.77 8.12 16.42
CA ASP A 460 -33.73 9.21 16.65
C ASP A 460 -33.38 10.03 17.92
N MET A 461 -32.13 10.41 18.10
CA MET A 461 -31.73 11.26 19.21
C MET A 461 -31.89 12.75 18.87
N ASP A 462 -32.22 13.54 19.89
CA ASP A 462 -32.15 15.00 19.80
C ASP A 462 -30.68 15.46 19.91
N TYR A 463 -30.08 15.78 18.78
CA TYR A 463 -28.72 16.33 18.70
C TYR A 463 -28.67 17.86 18.82
N THR A 464 -29.81 18.53 19.03
CA THR A 464 -29.92 20.01 19.14
C THR A 464 -28.95 20.60 20.18
N PRO A 465 -28.78 20.02 21.40
CA PRO A 465 -27.84 20.54 22.38
C PRO A 465 -26.38 20.45 21.88
N LEU A 466 -26.00 19.34 21.26
CA LEU A 466 -24.66 19.14 20.68
C LEU A 466 -24.40 20.14 19.55
N ILE A 467 -25.34 20.28 18.62
CA ILE A 467 -25.24 21.23 17.50
C ILE A 467 -25.06 22.66 17.99
N ARG A 468 -25.77 23.05 19.05
CA ARG A 468 -25.62 24.38 19.65
C ARG A 468 -24.20 24.60 20.15
N LYS A 469 -23.65 23.66 20.91
CA LYS A 469 -22.30 23.77 21.46
C LYS A 469 -21.22 23.70 20.37
N ILE A 470 -21.43 22.92 19.31
CA ILE A 470 -20.54 22.92 18.13
C ILE A 470 -20.52 24.33 17.50
N LYS A 471 -21.68 25.00 17.37
CA LYS A 471 -21.77 26.34 16.80
C LYS A 471 -21.06 27.40 17.64
N GLU A 472 -20.91 27.17 18.94
CA GLU A 472 -20.23 28.10 19.87
C GLU A 472 -18.69 28.00 19.78
N LEU A 473 -18.14 26.97 19.14
CA LEU A 473 -16.70 26.81 18.99
C LEU A 473 -16.13 27.85 18.00
N PRO A 474 -15.08 28.61 18.40
CA PRO A 474 -14.55 29.71 17.59
C PRO A 474 -13.92 29.29 16.27
N MET A 475 -13.54 28.01 16.13
CA MET A 475 -13.00 27.41 14.90
C MET A 475 -14.09 26.95 13.94
N ILE A 476 -15.34 26.80 14.38
CA ILE A 476 -16.46 26.38 13.52
C ILE A 476 -17.08 27.62 12.85
N THR A 477 -17.33 27.52 11.57
CA THR A 477 -17.91 28.60 10.76
C THR A 477 -19.36 28.33 10.35
N GLU A 478 -19.73 27.07 10.20
CA GLU A 478 -21.07 26.66 9.79
C GLU A 478 -21.37 25.26 10.34
N VAL A 479 -22.60 25.00 10.74
CA VAL A 479 -23.07 23.67 11.14
C VAL A 479 -24.45 23.46 10.53
N MET A 480 -24.61 22.34 9.82
CA MET A 480 -25.89 21.94 9.24
C MET A 480 -26.73 21.11 10.21
N GLN A 481 -28.02 21.06 9.94
CA GLN A 481 -28.93 20.14 10.63
C GLN A 481 -28.61 18.68 10.26
N PRO A 482 -28.94 17.70 11.11
CA PRO A 482 -28.56 16.29 10.93
C PRO A 482 -29.48 15.56 9.92
N ASP A 483 -29.82 16.22 8.81
CA ASP A 483 -30.74 15.69 7.79
C ASP A 483 -30.00 15.01 6.62
N TYR A 484 -28.65 15.16 6.55
CA TYR A 484 -27.88 14.77 5.37
C TYR A 484 -26.74 13.84 5.72
N TYR A 485 -26.43 12.93 4.78
CA TYR A 485 -25.19 12.17 4.83
C TYR A 485 -24.02 12.96 4.27
N PRO A 486 -22.82 12.80 4.85
CA PRO A 486 -21.60 13.28 4.21
C PRO A 486 -21.46 12.69 2.82
N ILE A 487 -21.20 13.53 1.79
CA ILE A 487 -21.14 13.07 0.40
C ILE A 487 -19.97 12.11 0.14
N VAL A 488 -18.89 12.25 0.91
CA VAL A 488 -17.70 11.39 0.82
C VAL A 488 -17.91 10.08 1.60
N SER A 489 -18.88 10.03 2.53
CA SER A 489 -19.26 8.80 3.18
C SER A 489 -20.07 7.96 2.20
N GLN A 490 -19.71 6.70 2.01
CA GLN A 490 -20.39 5.82 1.05
C GLN A 490 -21.74 5.27 1.54
N LEU A 491 -22.27 5.83 2.61
CA LEU A 491 -23.58 5.50 3.16
C LEU A 491 -24.68 6.18 2.31
N THR A 492 -24.86 5.73 1.08
CA THR A 492 -25.89 6.24 0.16
C THR A 492 -26.80 5.12 -0.29
N ALA A 493 -28.06 5.44 -0.60
CA ALA A 493 -28.90 4.49 -1.30
C ALA A 493 -28.43 4.34 -2.75
N ILE A 494 -28.58 3.15 -3.28
CA ILE A 494 -28.36 2.89 -4.69
C ILE A 494 -29.74 2.65 -5.29
N GLY A 495 -30.15 3.58 -6.17
CA GLY A 495 -31.29 3.42 -7.03
C GLY A 495 -30.93 2.74 -8.34
N GLN A 496 -31.91 2.24 -9.03
CA GLN A 496 -31.73 1.66 -10.37
C GLN A 496 -32.79 2.25 -11.28
N PHE A 497 -32.34 2.88 -12.36
CA PHE A 497 -33.22 3.41 -13.39
C PHE A 497 -33.12 2.54 -14.63
N ASP A 498 -34.24 1.93 -15.01
CA ASP A 498 -34.36 1.06 -16.19
C ASP A 498 -35.25 1.65 -17.27
N ASN A 499 -35.94 2.75 -16.97
CA ASN A 499 -36.78 3.44 -17.92
C ASN A 499 -36.78 4.96 -17.72
N TRP A 500 -36.87 5.72 -18.81
CA TRP A 500 -36.95 7.18 -18.80
C TRP A 500 -37.62 7.68 -20.06
N GLU A 501 -38.06 8.91 -20.05
CA GLU A 501 -38.76 9.52 -21.19
C GLU A 501 -37.91 9.49 -22.47
N GLY A 502 -38.47 9.00 -23.55
CA GLY A 502 -37.81 8.83 -24.85
C GLY A 502 -37.25 7.44 -25.11
N LEU A 503 -37.44 6.48 -24.17
CA LEU A 503 -37.23 5.07 -24.45
C LEU A 503 -38.55 4.41 -24.87
N ASP A 504 -38.52 3.66 -25.97
CA ASP A 504 -39.68 2.89 -26.44
C ASP A 504 -39.87 1.62 -25.57
N ILE A 505 -38.78 1.04 -25.03
CA ILE A 505 -38.77 -0.17 -24.23
C ILE A 505 -37.74 0.04 -23.08
N PRO A 506 -38.06 -0.39 -21.82
CA PRO A 506 -37.10 -0.38 -20.73
C PRO A 506 -35.82 -1.14 -21.07
N ILE A 507 -34.67 -0.63 -20.62
CA ILE A 507 -33.40 -1.31 -20.85
C ILE A 507 -33.28 -2.56 -19.97
N ASP A 508 -32.68 -3.61 -20.52
CA ASP A 508 -32.49 -4.87 -19.79
C ASP A 508 -31.55 -4.72 -18.60
N THR A 509 -30.53 -3.87 -18.74
CA THR A 509 -29.55 -3.61 -17.68
C THR A 509 -29.81 -2.22 -17.07
N PRO A 510 -30.40 -2.13 -15.88
CA PRO A 510 -30.67 -0.86 -15.20
C PRO A 510 -29.39 -0.04 -14.92
N VAL A 511 -29.53 1.28 -15.00
CA VAL A 511 -28.43 2.19 -14.65
C VAL A 511 -28.36 2.37 -13.14
N PRO A 512 -27.26 1.96 -12.46
CA PRO A 512 -27.11 2.22 -11.05
C PRO A 512 -26.86 3.69 -10.77
N VAL A 513 -27.58 4.25 -9.81
CA VAL A 513 -27.52 5.67 -9.45
C VAL A 513 -27.38 5.80 -7.95
N LYS A 514 -26.40 6.56 -7.51
CA LYS A 514 -26.25 6.90 -6.08
C LYS A 514 -27.24 7.99 -5.72
N LEU A 515 -28.08 7.71 -4.73
CA LEU A 515 -29.13 8.62 -4.28
C LEU A 515 -28.77 9.25 -2.94
N PHE A 516 -28.77 10.57 -2.90
CA PHE A 516 -28.54 11.37 -1.71
C PHE A 516 -29.80 12.16 -1.34
N LEU A 517 -29.94 12.47 -0.07
CA LEU A 517 -30.84 13.54 0.37
C LEU A 517 -30.11 14.87 0.23
N GLY A 518 -30.74 15.88 -0.35
CA GLY A 518 -30.12 17.18 -0.52
C GLY A 518 -31.11 18.25 -0.93
N LYS A 519 -31.15 19.37 -0.17
CA LYS A 519 -31.83 20.61 -0.50
C LYS A 519 -30.77 21.68 -0.82
N GLU A 520 -31.18 22.89 -1.13
CA GLU A 520 -30.30 24.03 -1.50
C GLU A 520 -29.14 24.23 -0.52
N ASP A 521 -29.38 24.11 0.79
CA ASP A 521 -28.37 24.25 1.85
C ASP A 521 -27.25 23.21 1.71
N PHE A 522 -27.58 21.95 1.39
CA PHE A 522 -26.59 20.89 1.15
C PHE A 522 -25.69 21.21 -0.04
N PHE A 523 -26.27 21.65 -1.17
CA PHE A 523 -25.48 22.01 -2.35
C PHE A 523 -24.58 23.22 -2.09
N ARG A 524 -25.09 24.21 -1.35
CA ARG A 524 -24.31 25.38 -0.90
C ARG A 524 -23.21 24.97 0.09
N PHE A 525 -23.46 24.01 0.96
CA PHE A 525 -22.46 23.51 1.90
C PHE A 525 -21.25 22.91 1.14
N TYR A 526 -21.48 22.15 0.08
CA TYR A 526 -20.40 21.55 -0.72
C TYR A 526 -19.96 22.40 -1.92
N ASP A 527 -20.52 23.59 -2.12
CA ASP A 527 -20.28 24.48 -3.27
C ASP A 527 -20.52 23.74 -4.63
N ILE A 528 -21.56 22.92 -4.69
CA ILE A 528 -21.97 22.22 -5.92
C ILE A 528 -22.66 23.20 -6.86
N THR A 529 -22.34 23.14 -8.15
CA THR A 529 -22.85 24.09 -9.15
C THR A 529 -24.07 23.52 -9.87
N LEU A 530 -25.18 24.27 -9.89
CA LEU A 530 -26.35 23.98 -10.72
C LEU A 530 -26.07 24.41 -12.17
N LEU A 531 -26.31 23.53 -13.13
CA LEU A 531 -26.13 23.77 -14.55
C LEU A 531 -27.43 24.20 -15.25
N ALA A 532 -28.57 23.65 -14.80
CA ALA A 532 -29.89 23.95 -15.31
C ALA A 532 -30.97 23.65 -14.27
N GLY A 533 -32.11 24.29 -14.35
CA GLY A 533 -33.26 24.07 -13.48
C GLY A 533 -33.21 24.83 -12.18
N GLU A 534 -33.82 24.27 -11.14
CA GLU A 534 -33.97 24.86 -9.81
C GLU A 534 -33.45 23.91 -8.72
N TRP A 535 -33.16 24.48 -7.53
CA TRP A 535 -32.78 23.69 -6.38
C TRP A 535 -34.01 23.02 -5.76
N LEU A 536 -33.78 21.86 -5.13
CA LEU A 536 -34.75 21.24 -4.23
C LEU A 536 -34.91 22.10 -2.96
N ASP A 537 -36.14 22.37 -2.56
CA ASP A 537 -36.50 23.17 -1.40
C ASP A 537 -37.55 22.44 -0.52
N ASP A 538 -38.14 23.17 0.44
CA ASP A 538 -39.16 22.65 1.35
C ASP A 538 -40.54 22.43 0.65
N LEU A 539 -40.72 22.96 -0.54
CA LEU A 539 -41.95 22.79 -1.33
C LEU A 539 -41.81 21.64 -2.31
N SER A 540 -40.60 21.17 -2.57
CA SER A 540 -40.30 20.05 -3.46
C SER A 540 -40.89 18.76 -2.93
N THR A 541 -41.39 17.93 -3.84
CA THR A 541 -42.03 16.65 -3.52
C THR A 541 -41.00 15.50 -3.57
N TYR A 542 -41.37 14.33 -3.08
CA TYR A 542 -40.57 13.13 -3.19
C TYR A 542 -40.42 12.59 -4.62
N GLU A 543 -41.19 13.11 -5.56
CA GLU A 543 -41.13 12.81 -7.00
C GLU A 543 -40.15 13.73 -7.72
N ASP A 544 -39.66 14.78 -7.07
CA ASP A 544 -38.71 15.72 -7.65
C ASP A 544 -37.25 15.20 -7.42
N ILE A 545 -36.46 15.21 -8.48
CA ILE A 545 -35.06 14.76 -8.47
C ILE A 545 -34.15 15.78 -9.14
N ILE A 546 -33.00 16.04 -8.49
CA ILE A 546 -31.86 16.66 -9.17
C ILE A 546 -30.89 15.55 -9.57
N ILE A 547 -30.40 15.57 -10.80
CA ILE A 547 -29.43 14.61 -11.32
C ILE A 547 -28.11 15.27 -11.66
N ASN A 548 -27.02 14.48 -11.75
CA ASN A 548 -25.75 15.01 -12.23
C ASN A 548 -25.65 14.97 -13.77
N GLU A 549 -24.72 15.74 -14.31
CA GLU A 549 -24.49 15.87 -15.76
C GLU A 549 -24.22 14.50 -16.44
N SER A 550 -23.47 13.60 -15.78
CA SER A 550 -23.16 12.29 -16.35
C SER A 550 -24.38 11.39 -16.47
N LEU A 551 -25.34 11.49 -15.55
CA LEU A 551 -26.62 10.75 -15.63
C LEU A 551 -27.50 11.34 -16.75
N ALA A 552 -27.61 12.66 -16.85
CA ALA A 552 -28.34 13.29 -17.95
C ALA A 552 -27.77 12.88 -19.32
N ARG A 553 -26.45 12.89 -19.47
CA ARG A 553 -25.75 12.46 -20.69
C ARG A 553 -25.97 10.97 -21.00
N ARG A 554 -26.02 10.12 -19.97
CA ARG A 554 -26.30 8.68 -20.10
C ARG A 554 -27.70 8.45 -20.68
N MET A 555 -28.65 9.32 -20.31
CA MET A 555 -30.02 9.30 -20.81
C MET A 555 -30.21 9.98 -22.17
N GLY A 556 -29.14 10.55 -22.74
CA GLY A 556 -29.16 11.20 -24.06
C GLY A 556 -29.57 12.66 -24.03
N TRP A 557 -29.59 13.32 -22.84
CA TRP A 557 -30.06 14.70 -22.69
C TRP A 557 -28.89 15.67 -22.37
N SER A 558 -28.98 16.85 -22.89
CA SER A 558 -28.21 17.98 -22.34
C SER A 558 -28.80 18.45 -21.02
N PRO A 559 -28.06 19.19 -20.19
CA PRO A 559 -28.59 19.68 -18.91
C PRO A 559 -29.91 20.42 -19.00
N GLN A 560 -30.10 21.24 -20.07
CA GLN A 560 -31.30 22.01 -20.30
C GLN A 560 -32.48 21.16 -20.78
N GLU A 561 -32.22 20.20 -21.64
CA GLU A 561 -33.24 19.26 -22.15
C GLU A 561 -33.75 18.29 -21.10
N ALA A 562 -32.94 18.00 -20.08
CA ALA A 562 -33.31 17.08 -19.02
C ALA A 562 -34.38 17.65 -18.08
N ILE A 563 -34.53 18.97 -17.98
CA ILE A 563 -35.50 19.62 -17.10
C ILE A 563 -36.92 19.29 -17.49
N GLY A 564 -37.73 18.85 -16.52
CA GLY A 564 -39.14 18.43 -16.74
C GLY A 564 -39.28 17.01 -17.29
N LYS A 565 -38.18 16.33 -17.64
CA LYS A 565 -38.22 14.94 -18.10
C LYS A 565 -38.46 13.98 -16.95
N HIS A 566 -38.99 12.79 -17.27
CA HIS A 566 -39.35 11.78 -16.30
C HIS A 566 -38.41 10.59 -16.34
N ILE A 567 -38.02 10.11 -15.12
CA ILE A 567 -37.27 8.88 -14.88
C ILE A 567 -38.13 7.96 -14.06
N ILE A 568 -38.15 6.68 -14.40
CA ILE A 568 -38.95 5.68 -13.70
C ILE A 568 -38.06 4.74 -12.92
N GLN A 569 -38.38 4.55 -11.63
CA GLN A 569 -37.76 3.53 -10.78
C GLN A 569 -38.87 2.68 -10.20
N SER A 570 -38.99 1.46 -10.68
CA SER A 570 -40.04 0.53 -10.23
C SER A 570 -41.47 1.13 -10.38
N TYR A 571 -42.04 1.69 -9.31
CA TYR A 571 -43.37 2.28 -9.29
C TYR A 571 -43.37 3.82 -9.08
N ILE A 572 -42.20 4.42 -8.95
CA ILE A 572 -42.04 5.85 -8.70
C ILE A 572 -41.57 6.50 -9.97
N THR A 573 -42.26 7.55 -10.39
CA THR A 573 -41.86 8.43 -11.49
C THR A 573 -41.27 9.67 -10.91
N TYR A 574 -39.98 9.90 -11.17
CA TYR A 574 -39.30 11.12 -10.78
C TYR A 574 -39.34 12.15 -11.90
N THR A 575 -39.56 13.40 -11.55
CA THR A 575 -39.45 14.55 -12.44
C THR A 575 -38.12 15.25 -12.20
N ILE A 576 -37.32 15.45 -13.25
CA ILE A 576 -36.04 16.15 -13.15
C ILE A 576 -36.32 17.65 -13.03
N VAL A 577 -36.01 18.22 -11.85
CA VAL A 577 -36.17 19.65 -11.57
C VAL A 577 -34.86 20.43 -11.73
N GLY A 578 -33.73 19.74 -11.65
CA GLY A 578 -32.42 20.36 -11.77
C GLY A 578 -31.33 19.41 -12.25
N VAL A 579 -30.29 19.97 -12.84
CA VAL A 579 -29.06 19.24 -13.23
C VAL A 579 -27.86 19.94 -12.64
N VAL A 580 -27.04 19.19 -11.86
CA VAL A 580 -25.81 19.69 -11.25
C VAL A 580 -24.57 19.23 -12.00
N LYS A 581 -23.49 20.00 -11.87
CA LYS A 581 -22.18 19.64 -12.37
C LYS A 581 -21.72 18.32 -11.76
N ASP A 582 -21.01 17.51 -12.55
CA ASP A 582 -20.42 16.27 -12.09
C ASP A 582 -19.47 16.47 -10.90
N CYS A 583 -19.71 15.68 -9.83
CA CYS A 583 -18.91 15.69 -8.60
C CYS A 583 -18.21 14.34 -8.42
N HIS A 584 -16.89 14.38 -8.18
CA HIS A 584 -16.10 13.18 -7.99
C HIS A 584 -15.75 13.00 -6.50
N TYR A 585 -16.63 12.36 -5.75
CA TYR A 585 -16.49 12.10 -4.31
C TYR A 585 -16.03 10.69 -3.95
N GLY A 586 -15.90 9.80 -4.93
CA GLY A 586 -15.42 8.43 -4.77
C GLY A 586 -13.93 8.26 -5.04
N ALA A 587 -13.47 7.01 -5.08
CA ALA A 587 -12.08 6.68 -5.38
C ALA A 587 -11.67 7.22 -6.77
N PRO A 588 -10.48 7.80 -6.91
CA PRO A 588 -10.00 8.39 -8.18
C PRO A 588 -9.83 7.40 -9.33
N THR A 589 -9.81 6.11 -9.02
CA THR A 589 -9.76 5.01 -10.00
C THR A 589 -11.12 4.66 -10.61
N LEU A 590 -12.21 5.17 -10.00
CA LEU A 590 -13.57 4.92 -10.44
C LEU A 590 -14.09 6.07 -11.32
N PRO A 591 -14.99 5.77 -12.26
CA PRO A 591 -15.69 6.82 -12.98
C PRO A 591 -16.54 7.68 -12.03
N ILE A 592 -16.93 8.87 -12.50
CA ILE A 592 -17.86 9.72 -11.75
C ILE A 592 -19.18 8.97 -11.67
N PRO A 593 -19.71 8.72 -10.46
CA PRO A 593 -20.93 7.95 -10.30
C PRO A 593 -22.12 8.73 -10.83
N HIS A 594 -23.06 8.04 -11.43
CA HIS A 594 -24.38 8.58 -11.69
C HIS A 594 -25.06 8.91 -10.37
N THR A 595 -25.49 10.14 -10.19
CA THR A 595 -25.94 10.65 -8.89
C THR A 595 -27.28 11.34 -9.04
N GLY A 596 -28.20 11.02 -8.10
CA GLY A 596 -29.47 11.70 -7.93
C GLY A 596 -29.60 12.26 -6.52
N PHE A 597 -30.26 13.40 -6.39
CA PHE A 597 -30.58 14.05 -5.11
C PHE A 597 -32.07 14.16 -4.98
N LEU A 598 -32.58 13.79 -3.79
CA LEU A 598 -33.99 13.71 -3.48
C LEU A 598 -34.32 14.51 -2.22
N VAL A 599 -35.58 14.85 -2.01
CA VAL A 599 -36.16 15.36 -0.75
C VAL A 599 -37.15 14.37 -0.19
N GLY A 600 -37.27 14.30 1.12
CA GLY A 600 -38.40 13.71 1.84
C GLY A 600 -38.19 12.39 2.55
N GLU A 601 -39.20 12.04 3.32
CA GLU A 601 -39.19 10.98 4.33
C GLU A 601 -39.30 9.55 3.79
N GLN A 602 -39.57 9.36 2.51
CA GLN A 602 -39.90 8.03 1.95
C GLN A 602 -38.75 7.03 1.85
N MET A 603 -37.53 7.45 2.02
CA MET A 603 -36.41 6.52 2.20
C MET A 603 -36.33 6.00 3.66
N GLY A 604 -37.42 5.63 4.27
CA GLY A 604 -37.70 5.31 5.68
C GLY A 604 -36.66 4.52 6.49
N LEU A 605 -35.60 4.00 5.87
CA LEU A 605 -34.42 3.43 6.50
C LEU A 605 -33.24 4.42 6.54
N MET A 606 -33.23 5.46 5.71
CA MET A 606 -32.14 6.42 5.62
C MET A 606 -32.25 7.58 6.63
N GLN A 607 -33.45 7.93 7.02
CA GLN A 607 -33.67 9.02 7.98
C GLN A 607 -33.10 8.75 9.40
N ARG A 608 -32.85 7.47 9.70
CA ARG A 608 -32.30 7.04 11.02
C ARG A 608 -30.79 7.11 11.15
N SER A 609 -30.06 7.57 10.15
CA SER A 609 -28.59 7.56 10.13
C SER A 609 -28.06 8.72 9.29
N ALA A 610 -28.31 9.96 9.72
CA ALA A 610 -27.79 11.16 9.08
C ALA A 610 -26.45 11.58 9.69
N GLY A 611 -25.86 12.69 9.25
CA GLY A 611 -24.63 13.25 9.79
C GLY A 611 -24.81 14.69 10.18
N ILE A 612 -24.13 15.12 11.23
CA ILE A 612 -23.98 16.56 11.53
C ILE A 612 -22.80 17.04 10.69
N LEU A 613 -23.07 17.81 9.65
CA LEU A 613 -22.05 18.40 8.78
C LEU A 613 -21.63 19.77 9.33
N PHE A 614 -20.32 20.05 9.29
CA PHE A 614 -19.81 21.34 9.74
C PHE A 614 -18.62 21.81 8.93
N LYS A 615 -18.44 23.14 8.85
CA LYS A 615 -17.25 23.79 8.29
C LYS A 615 -16.38 24.33 9.41
N TYR A 616 -15.07 24.25 9.26
CA TYR A 616 -14.09 24.78 10.21
C TYR A 616 -13.07 25.67 9.50
N LYS A 617 -12.39 26.53 10.27
CA LYS A 617 -11.36 27.45 9.75
C LYS A 617 -10.15 26.67 9.27
N GLU A 618 -9.55 27.11 8.18
CA GLU A 618 -8.34 26.52 7.61
C GLU A 618 -7.21 26.42 8.65
N GLY A 619 -6.53 25.27 8.68
CA GLY A 619 -5.42 25.01 9.59
C GLY A 619 -5.80 24.65 11.03
N THR A 620 -7.07 24.72 11.43
CA THR A 620 -7.51 24.48 12.81
C THR A 620 -8.01 23.06 13.09
N TRP A 621 -7.86 22.12 12.14
CA TRP A 621 -8.44 20.78 12.27
C TRP A 621 -8.04 20.03 13.55
N ASN A 622 -6.75 20.08 13.93
CA ASN A 622 -6.28 19.36 15.12
C ASN A 622 -6.89 19.91 16.43
N GLU A 623 -7.10 21.23 16.53
CA GLU A 623 -7.75 21.86 17.66
C GLU A 623 -9.24 21.58 17.65
N CYS A 624 -9.85 21.73 16.47
CA CYS A 624 -11.25 21.44 16.22
C CYS A 624 -11.59 19.99 16.59
N ARG A 625 -10.79 19.02 16.14
CA ARG A 625 -10.94 17.61 16.45
C ARG A 625 -10.95 17.34 17.94
N LYS A 626 -9.98 17.88 18.69
CA LYS A 626 -9.90 17.71 20.15
C LYS A 626 -11.13 18.30 20.86
N ALA A 627 -11.53 19.50 20.48
CA ALA A 627 -12.69 20.17 21.06
C ALA A 627 -13.99 19.40 20.76
N LEU A 628 -14.16 18.94 19.52
CA LEU A 628 -15.33 18.17 19.09
C LEU A 628 -15.38 16.79 19.73
N GLU A 629 -14.23 16.10 19.86
CA GLU A 629 -14.15 14.82 20.57
C GLU A 629 -14.51 14.98 22.06
N HIS A 630 -14.08 16.08 22.70
CA HIS A 630 -14.46 16.39 24.07
C HIS A 630 -15.95 16.67 24.21
N LEU A 631 -16.52 17.50 23.33
CA LEU A 631 -17.97 17.76 23.32
C LEU A 631 -18.77 16.48 23.07
N ASN A 632 -18.34 15.65 22.15
CA ASN A 632 -18.98 14.37 21.87
C ASN A 632 -19.02 13.46 23.11
N GLN A 633 -17.95 13.48 23.93
CA GLN A 633 -17.86 12.70 25.16
C GLN A 633 -18.71 13.28 26.30
N THR A 634 -18.89 14.60 26.34
CA THR A 634 -19.61 15.27 27.42
C THR A 634 -21.10 15.44 27.20
N GLU A 635 -21.51 15.60 25.93
CA GLU A 635 -22.91 15.89 25.56
C GLU A 635 -23.65 14.66 25.05
N CYS A 636 -22.97 13.69 24.49
CA CYS A 636 -23.62 12.46 24.09
C CYS A 636 -23.60 11.45 25.22
N SER A 637 -24.71 10.74 25.38
CA SER A 637 -24.72 9.60 26.30
C SER A 637 -23.69 8.55 25.80
N PRO A 638 -23.15 7.74 26.72
CA PRO A 638 -22.20 6.68 26.38
C PRO A 638 -22.60 5.74 25.26
N GLU A 639 -23.90 5.60 25.05
CA GLU A 639 -24.47 4.72 24.04
C GLU A 639 -24.56 5.35 22.64
N ASN A 640 -24.33 6.67 22.55
CA ASN A 640 -24.56 7.46 21.34
C ASN A 640 -23.40 8.34 20.94
N ILE A 641 -22.15 7.95 21.26
CA ILE A 641 -20.97 8.69 20.83
C ILE A 641 -20.80 8.56 19.32
N LEU A 642 -20.73 9.70 18.69
CA LEU A 642 -20.69 9.85 17.25
C LEU A 642 -19.27 9.66 16.72
N ARG A 643 -19.14 9.13 15.51
CA ARG A 643 -17.86 9.06 14.82
C ARG A 643 -17.58 10.37 14.10
N LEU A 644 -16.48 11.02 14.51
CA LEU A 644 -15.99 12.26 13.89
C LEU A 644 -15.08 11.93 12.70
N ASN A 645 -15.33 12.55 11.56
CA ASN A 645 -14.52 12.40 10.35
C ASN A 645 -14.23 13.79 9.75
N SER A 646 -13.05 13.91 9.14
CA SER A 646 -12.77 14.97 8.17
C SER A 646 -13.08 14.46 6.78
N GLU A 647 -13.82 15.21 5.97
CA GLU A 647 -14.14 14.84 4.60
C GLU A 647 -12.85 14.67 3.75
N GLU A 648 -11.86 15.52 4.00
CA GLU A 648 -10.56 15.46 3.34
C GLU A 648 -9.76 14.20 3.75
N GLU A 649 -9.77 13.83 5.05
CA GLU A 649 -9.13 12.60 5.53
C GLU A 649 -9.79 11.36 4.91
N VAL A 650 -11.12 11.32 4.84
CA VAL A 650 -11.86 10.22 4.21
C VAL A 650 -11.49 10.09 2.73
N TYR A 651 -11.43 11.19 1.99
CA TYR A 651 -11.03 11.19 0.60
C TYR A 651 -9.56 10.77 0.42
N ASN A 652 -8.66 11.26 1.27
CA ASN A 652 -7.24 10.91 1.20
C ASN A 652 -6.98 9.43 1.52
N ASN A 653 -7.85 8.76 2.28
CA ASN A 653 -7.73 7.32 2.51
C ASN A 653 -7.81 6.49 1.22
N TYR A 654 -8.48 6.99 0.17
CA TYR A 654 -8.46 6.36 -1.15
C TYR A 654 -7.09 6.38 -1.83
N LEU A 655 -6.22 7.33 -1.45
CA LEU A 655 -4.87 7.50 -2.01
C LEU A 655 -3.78 6.90 -1.11
N ARG A 656 -4.15 6.27 0.00
CA ARG A 656 -3.20 5.79 1.01
C ARG A 656 -2.22 4.75 0.47
N SER A 657 -2.69 3.84 -0.41
CA SER A 657 -1.84 2.83 -1.03
C SER A 657 -0.80 3.43 -1.97
N GLU A 658 -1.19 4.45 -2.73
CA GLU A 658 -0.30 5.19 -3.63
C GLU A 658 0.70 6.04 -2.87
N GLU A 659 0.29 6.65 -1.77
CA GLU A 659 1.20 7.36 -0.86
C GLU A 659 2.25 6.43 -0.29
N MET A 660 1.85 5.27 0.18
CA MET A 660 2.74 4.24 0.67
C MET A 660 3.73 3.82 -0.43
N LEU A 661 3.25 3.51 -1.64
CA LEU A 661 4.09 3.20 -2.79
C LEU A 661 5.11 4.30 -3.05
N THR A 662 4.68 5.56 -3.05
CA THR A 662 5.55 6.71 -3.29
C THR A 662 6.61 6.88 -2.21
N ARG A 663 6.27 6.73 -0.93
CA ARG A 663 7.22 6.80 0.19
C ARG A 663 8.28 5.70 0.09
N LEU A 664 7.85 4.49 -0.23
CA LEU A 664 8.75 3.35 -0.39
C LEU A 664 9.68 3.51 -1.61
N LEU A 665 9.16 3.99 -2.75
CA LEU A 665 9.97 4.30 -3.93
C LEU A 665 10.92 5.47 -3.67
N SER A 666 10.53 6.46 -2.88
CA SER A 666 11.41 7.56 -2.46
C SER A 666 12.58 7.04 -1.64
N PHE A 667 12.31 6.15 -0.69
CA PHE A 667 13.36 5.47 0.09
C PHE A 667 14.29 4.64 -0.81
N ALA A 668 13.73 3.84 -1.73
CA ALA A 668 14.49 3.07 -2.71
C ALA A 668 15.37 3.97 -3.60
N SER A 669 14.83 5.09 -4.06
CA SER A 669 15.56 6.10 -4.85
C SER A 669 16.74 6.67 -4.08
N LEU A 670 16.54 7.04 -2.81
CA LEU A 670 17.61 7.54 -1.94
C LEU A 670 18.73 6.50 -1.78
N VAL A 671 18.37 5.25 -1.54
CA VAL A 671 19.32 4.14 -1.43
C VAL A 671 20.09 3.93 -2.74
N CYS A 672 19.40 3.97 -3.89
CA CYS A 672 20.06 3.85 -5.20
C CYS A 672 21.03 5.01 -5.48
N ILE A 673 20.67 6.24 -5.10
CA ILE A 673 21.57 7.39 -5.21
C ILE A 673 22.83 7.16 -4.36
N LEU A 674 22.67 6.78 -3.10
CA LEU A 674 23.79 6.53 -2.18
C LEU A 674 24.70 5.41 -2.68
N THR A 675 24.13 4.28 -3.12
CA THR A 675 24.91 3.15 -3.63
C THR A 675 25.63 3.49 -4.93
N ALA A 676 24.99 4.23 -5.85
CA ALA A 676 25.62 4.71 -7.09
C ALA A 676 26.76 5.70 -6.79
N MET A 677 26.54 6.64 -5.86
CA MET A 677 27.57 7.60 -5.45
C MET A 677 28.78 6.91 -4.78
N PHE A 678 28.55 5.94 -3.91
CA PHE A 678 29.62 5.14 -3.32
C PHE A 678 30.40 4.35 -4.39
N GLY A 679 29.71 3.78 -5.37
CA GLY A 679 30.31 3.09 -6.52
C GLY A 679 31.18 4.02 -7.34
N ILE A 680 30.65 5.17 -7.75
CA ILE A 680 31.39 6.18 -8.55
C ILE A 680 32.57 6.71 -7.77
N TYR A 681 32.41 7.14 -6.52
CA TYR A 681 33.49 7.67 -5.68
C TYR A 681 34.65 6.68 -5.53
N SER A 682 34.34 5.41 -5.24
CA SER A 682 35.36 4.38 -5.09
C SER A 682 36.07 4.08 -6.39
N LEU A 683 35.34 4.04 -7.52
CA LEU A 683 35.95 3.82 -8.83
C LEU A 683 36.78 5.02 -9.30
N VAL A 684 36.35 6.24 -9.04
CA VAL A 684 37.13 7.46 -9.31
C VAL A 684 38.42 7.43 -8.50
N THR A 685 38.34 7.07 -7.22
CA THR A 685 39.55 6.94 -6.36
C THR A 685 40.55 5.97 -6.95
N LEU A 686 40.12 4.77 -7.35
CA LEU A 686 41.00 3.78 -8.00
C LEU A 686 41.54 4.27 -9.34
N THR A 687 40.73 4.95 -10.14
CA THR A 687 41.15 5.47 -11.45
C THR A 687 42.20 6.57 -11.27
N CYS A 688 42.04 7.46 -10.29
CA CYS A 688 43.04 8.45 -9.95
C CYS A 688 44.37 7.81 -9.51
N GLU A 689 44.32 6.73 -8.69
CA GLU A 689 45.49 5.98 -8.29
C GLU A 689 46.17 5.30 -9.48
N GLN A 690 45.43 4.67 -10.37
CA GLN A 690 45.98 4.01 -11.57
C GLN A 690 46.55 4.97 -12.59
N ARG A 691 45.94 6.16 -12.74
CA ARG A 691 46.37 7.22 -13.69
C ARG A 691 47.24 8.29 -13.01
N ARG A 692 47.76 8.05 -11.81
CA ARG A 692 48.48 9.02 -11.01
C ARG A 692 49.69 9.61 -11.77
N LYS A 693 50.49 8.74 -12.46
CA LYS A 693 51.60 9.19 -13.29
C LYS A 693 51.14 9.98 -14.53
N GLU A 694 50.07 9.52 -15.20
CA GLU A 694 49.51 10.24 -16.36
C GLU A 694 49.06 11.65 -15.95
N ILE A 695 48.38 11.78 -14.78
CA ILE A 695 47.96 13.07 -14.22
C ILE A 695 49.18 13.95 -13.90
N ALA A 696 50.20 13.38 -13.28
CA ALA A 696 51.45 14.13 -12.96
C ALA A 696 52.17 14.60 -14.21
N ILE A 697 52.35 13.75 -15.25
CA ILE A 697 52.97 14.13 -16.52
C ILE A 697 52.18 15.24 -17.22
N ARG A 698 50.86 15.13 -17.30
CA ARG A 698 50.01 16.17 -17.88
C ARG A 698 50.14 17.50 -17.13
N LYS A 699 50.23 17.45 -15.78
CA LYS A 699 50.41 18.65 -14.96
C LYS A 699 51.78 19.31 -15.18
N VAL A 700 52.86 18.51 -15.31
CA VAL A 700 54.16 19.00 -15.68
C VAL A 700 54.14 19.66 -17.07
N ASN A 701 53.38 19.12 -18.01
CA ASN A 701 53.16 19.67 -19.34
C ASN A 701 52.15 20.85 -19.38
N GLY A 702 51.81 21.46 -18.24
CA GLY A 702 50.96 22.67 -18.16
C GLY A 702 49.46 22.43 -18.12
N ALA A 703 48.98 21.20 -17.92
CA ALA A 703 47.52 20.94 -17.78
C ALA A 703 47.00 21.58 -16.49
N THR A 704 45.88 22.32 -16.60
CA THR A 704 45.17 22.90 -15.47
C THR A 704 44.36 21.83 -14.72
N VAL A 705 44.04 22.08 -13.44
CA VAL A 705 43.19 21.20 -12.65
C VAL A 705 41.82 20.99 -13.34
N TRP A 706 41.30 22.05 -13.97
CA TRP A 706 40.04 22.00 -14.72
C TRP A 706 40.08 21.08 -15.95
N SER A 707 41.18 21.02 -16.67
CA SER A 707 41.32 20.11 -17.81
C SER A 707 41.34 18.65 -17.39
N ILE A 708 41.90 18.36 -16.20
CA ILE A 708 41.87 17.02 -15.61
C ILE A 708 40.50 16.66 -15.11
N LEU A 709 39.79 17.59 -14.41
CA LEU A 709 38.41 17.41 -13.95
C LEU A 709 37.47 17.15 -15.14
N TYR A 710 37.60 17.96 -16.23
CA TYR A 710 36.75 17.81 -17.42
C TYR A 710 36.87 16.42 -18.07
N LEU A 711 38.10 15.84 -18.07
CA LEU A 711 38.31 14.49 -18.61
C LEU A 711 37.47 13.42 -17.84
N PHE A 712 37.42 13.52 -16.50
CA PHE A 712 36.63 12.65 -15.68
C PHE A 712 35.13 12.94 -15.84
N PHE A 713 34.70 14.20 -15.80
CA PHE A 713 33.30 14.57 -15.95
C PHE A 713 32.75 14.05 -17.27
N ARG A 714 33.46 14.24 -18.39
CA ARG A 714 33.07 13.74 -19.70
C ARG A 714 32.82 12.23 -19.69
N GLU A 715 33.67 11.42 -19.06
CA GLU A 715 33.53 9.97 -19.01
C GLU A 715 32.26 9.57 -18.25
N TYR A 716 32.00 10.14 -17.06
CA TYR A 716 30.84 9.80 -16.24
C TYR A 716 29.53 10.39 -16.77
N LEU A 717 29.53 11.58 -17.34
CA LEU A 717 28.36 12.18 -17.96
C LEU A 717 27.92 11.41 -19.22
N ILE A 718 28.86 10.89 -20.02
CA ILE A 718 28.50 10.00 -21.15
C ILE A 718 27.80 8.74 -20.62
N MET A 719 28.32 8.11 -19.55
CA MET A 719 27.67 6.94 -18.94
C MET A 719 26.28 7.27 -18.39
N LEU A 720 26.11 8.46 -17.80
CA LEU A 720 24.81 8.94 -17.34
C LEU A 720 23.83 9.16 -18.50
N CYS A 721 24.27 9.75 -19.62
CA CYS A 721 23.45 9.93 -20.81
C CYS A 721 23.04 8.58 -21.44
N ILE A 722 23.96 7.60 -21.47
CA ILE A 722 23.65 6.24 -21.94
C ILE A 722 22.61 5.60 -21.03
N ALA A 723 22.76 5.70 -19.69
CA ALA A 723 21.80 5.19 -18.75
C ALA A 723 20.42 5.85 -18.91
N ALA A 724 20.37 7.17 -19.10
CA ALA A 724 19.14 7.93 -19.30
C ALA A 724 18.39 7.54 -20.58
N LEU A 725 19.15 7.25 -21.67
CA LEU A 725 18.58 6.82 -22.94
C LEU A 725 17.70 5.54 -22.81
N PHE A 726 18.05 4.64 -21.90
CA PHE A 726 17.27 3.44 -21.63
C PHE A 726 16.29 3.63 -20.45
N ALA A 727 16.70 4.35 -19.39
CA ALA A 727 15.88 4.52 -18.20
C ALA A 727 14.59 5.30 -18.48
N PHE A 728 14.66 6.41 -19.19
CA PHE A 728 13.50 7.28 -19.39
C PHE A 728 12.38 6.67 -20.24
N PRO A 729 12.66 5.99 -21.37
CA PRO A 729 11.60 5.31 -22.12
C PRO A 729 10.93 4.20 -21.31
N ILE A 730 11.71 3.40 -20.56
CA ILE A 730 11.18 2.32 -19.72
C ILE A 730 10.31 2.90 -18.60
N THR A 731 10.80 3.92 -17.90
CA THR A 731 10.03 4.64 -16.88
C THR A 731 8.74 5.22 -17.45
N TYR A 732 8.79 5.84 -18.62
CA TYR A 732 7.61 6.39 -19.28
C TYR A 732 6.55 5.31 -19.57
N VAL A 733 6.96 4.16 -20.10
CA VAL A 733 6.04 3.05 -20.40
C VAL A 733 5.40 2.50 -19.12
N ILE A 734 6.22 2.25 -18.07
CA ILE A 734 5.73 1.73 -16.78
C ILE A 734 4.71 2.70 -16.16
N ILE A 735 5.06 3.97 -16.08
CA ILE A 735 4.20 4.97 -15.46
C ILE A 735 2.96 5.24 -16.29
N LYS A 736 3.07 5.25 -17.63
CA LYS A 736 1.90 5.38 -18.49
C LYS A 736 0.89 4.26 -18.27
N GLN A 737 1.34 3.01 -18.17
CA GLN A 737 0.45 1.88 -17.86
C GLN A 737 -0.18 2.00 -16.46
N TRP A 738 0.58 2.47 -15.48
CA TRP A 738 0.06 2.68 -14.13
C TRP A 738 -0.98 3.82 -14.08
N ILE A 739 -0.73 4.94 -14.75
CA ILE A 739 -1.66 6.09 -14.84
C ILE A 739 -2.97 5.71 -15.52
N LEU A 740 -2.98 4.75 -16.46
CA LEU A 740 -4.20 4.28 -17.12
C LEU A 740 -5.25 3.68 -16.17
N ASN A 741 -4.86 3.30 -14.96
CA ASN A 741 -5.80 2.86 -13.93
C ASN A 741 -6.65 4.00 -13.35
N TYR A 742 -6.33 5.26 -13.63
CA TYR A 742 -7.05 6.44 -13.14
C TYR A 742 -7.92 7.05 -14.22
N VAL A 743 -9.12 7.46 -13.85
CA VAL A 743 -10.06 8.15 -14.76
C VAL A 743 -9.50 9.51 -15.23
N ARG A 744 -8.81 10.19 -14.32
CA ARG A 744 -8.16 11.45 -14.60
C ARG A 744 -6.64 11.31 -14.52
N GLN A 745 -5.97 11.70 -15.56
CA GLN A 745 -4.54 11.47 -15.79
C GLN A 745 -3.80 12.78 -15.93
N VAL A 746 -2.61 12.87 -15.30
CA VAL A 746 -1.69 13.97 -15.54
C VAL A 746 -0.98 13.77 -16.89
N SER A 747 -0.77 14.84 -17.65
CA SER A 747 0.04 14.80 -18.87
C SER A 747 1.53 14.63 -18.49
N ILE A 748 2.15 13.56 -18.96
CA ILE A 748 3.59 13.32 -18.72
C ILE A 748 4.37 14.24 -19.67
N SER A 749 4.96 15.31 -19.11
CA SER A 749 5.83 16.23 -19.85
C SER A 749 7.30 15.75 -19.84
N PRO A 750 8.16 16.20 -20.77
CA PRO A 750 9.59 15.89 -20.74
C PRO A 750 10.36 16.60 -19.61
N LEU A 751 9.81 17.66 -19.03
CA LEU A 751 10.48 18.51 -18.05
C LEU A 751 11.00 17.75 -16.80
N PRO A 752 10.21 16.87 -16.14
CA PRO A 752 10.71 16.08 -15.02
C PRO A 752 11.94 15.26 -15.37
N PHE A 753 11.98 14.62 -16.54
CA PHE A 753 13.13 13.83 -16.97
C PHE A 753 14.39 14.66 -17.14
N ILE A 754 14.27 15.86 -17.69
CA ILE A 754 15.39 16.80 -17.84
C ILE A 754 15.89 17.25 -16.46
N LEU A 755 14.98 17.60 -15.54
CA LEU A 755 15.34 18.02 -14.18
C LEU A 755 16.04 16.89 -13.40
N ILE A 756 15.56 15.65 -13.52
CA ILE A 756 16.17 14.47 -12.90
C ILE A 756 17.59 14.26 -13.46
N LEU A 757 17.75 14.35 -14.78
CA LEU A 757 19.06 14.20 -15.42
C LEU A 757 20.05 15.26 -14.94
N ILE A 758 19.64 16.53 -14.89
CA ILE A 758 20.47 17.64 -14.40
C ILE A 758 20.81 17.43 -12.91
N GLY A 759 19.83 17.12 -12.08
CA GLY A 759 20.03 16.89 -10.65
C GLY A 759 21.02 15.76 -10.38
N LEU A 760 20.88 14.63 -11.07
CA LEU A 760 21.81 13.51 -10.92
C LEU A 760 23.19 13.82 -11.52
N ALA A 761 23.26 14.57 -12.62
CA ALA A 761 24.54 15.05 -13.16
C ALA A 761 25.30 15.93 -12.16
N LEU A 762 24.61 16.86 -11.49
CA LEU A 762 25.21 17.71 -10.46
C LEU A 762 25.71 16.88 -9.26
N THR A 763 24.95 15.88 -8.80
CA THR A 763 25.40 15.00 -7.71
C THR A 763 26.62 14.17 -8.09
N VAL A 764 26.65 13.64 -9.32
CA VAL A 764 27.82 12.92 -9.87
C VAL A 764 29.05 13.84 -9.95
N ILE A 765 28.91 15.04 -10.51
CA ILE A 765 29.97 16.03 -10.60
C ILE A 765 30.49 16.39 -9.21
N ALA A 766 29.64 16.66 -8.24
CA ALA A 766 30.01 16.98 -6.88
C ALA A 766 30.81 15.84 -6.21
N GLY A 767 30.34 14.59 -6.36
CA GLY A 767 30.99 13.40 -5.79
C GLY A 767 32.39 13.13 -6.39
N ILE A 768 32.58 13.43 -7.67
CA ILE A 768 33.87 13.24 -8.37
C ILE A 768 34.85 14.39 -8.07
N SER A 769 34.36 15.63 -8.01
CA SER A 769 35.18 16.85 -7.95
C SER A 769 36.20 16.84 -6.83
N TRP A 770 35.77 16.50 -5.61
CA TRP A 770 36.65 16.50 -4.43
C TRP A 770 37.84 15.53 -4.58
N ARG A 771 37.58 14.33 -5.08
CA ARG A 771 38.64 13.31 -5.19
C ARG A 771 39.63 13.60 -6.33
N VAL A 772 39.10 14.01 -7.49
CA VAL A 772 39.95 14.35 -8.64
C VAL A 772 40.75 15.63 -8.37
N TRP A 773 40.14 16.63 -7.74
CA TRP A 773 40.81 17.86 -7.31
C TRP A 773 41.99 17.57 -6.37
N LYS A 774 41.76 16.66 -5.38
CA LYS A 774 42.83 16.23 -4.48
C LYS A 774 43.98 15.54 -5.23
N ALA A 775 43.66 14.62 -6.14
CA ALA A 775 44.66 13.92 -6.95
C ALA A 775 45.42 14.86 -7.92
N ALA A 776 44.73 15.84 -8.51
CA ALA A 776 45.32 16.84 -9.38
C ALA A 776 46.23 17.84 -8.65
N ASN A 777 46.04 18.02 -7.34
CA ASN A 777 46.87 18.91 -6.51
C ASN A 777 48.05 18.21 -5.80
N GLU A 778 48.22 16.90 -5.98
CA GLU A 778 49.40 16.19 -5.50
C GLU A 778 50.67 16.70 -6.21
N ASN A 779 51.82 16.76 -5.48
CA ASN A 779 53.10 17.24 -6.01
C ASN A 779 53.60 16.29 -7.11
N PRO A 780 53.74 16.74 -8.39
CA PRO A 780 54.19 15.86 -9.47
C PRO A 780 55.56 15.25 -9.25
N ALA A 781 56.47 16.01 -8.62
CA ALA A 781 57.83 15.56 -8.35
C ALA A 781 57.89 14.36 -7.38
N GLU A 782 57.04 14.38 -6.34
CA GLU A 782 56.93 13.24 -5.39
C GLU A 782 56.30 12.02 -6.02
N VAL A 783 55.33 12.23 -6.94
CA VAL A 783 54.62 11.14 -7.65
C VAL A 783 55.58 10.42 -8.61
N ILE A 784 56.51 11.12 -9.22
CA ILE A 784 57.48 10.53 -10.20
C ILE A 784 58.64 9.89 -9.48
N LYS A 785 59.08 10.43 -8.30
CA LYS A 785 60.26 9.97 -7.54
C LYS A 785 59.98 8.73 -6.67
N ASN A 786 58.77 8.47 -6.27
CA ASN A 786 58.41 7.35 -5.36
C ASN A 786 58.19 6.02 -6.12
N GLU A 787 59.17 5.63 -6.94
CA GLU A 787 59.39 4.25 -7.41
C GLU A 787 60.81 3.80 -6.97
#